data_3d53127663c63c6344bcb53b878908eb
#
_entry.id   3d53127663c63c6344bcb53b878908eb
#
_cell.length_a   1.000
_cell.length_b   1.000
_cell.length_c   1.000
_cell.angle_alpha   90.00
_cell.angle_beta   90.00
_cell.angle_gamma   90.00
#
_symmetry.space_group_name_H-M   'P 1'
#
loop_
_entity.id
_entity.type
_entity.pdbx_description
1 polymer ?
#
loop_
_entity_poly.entity_id
_entity_poly.type
_entity_poly.pdbx_seq_one_letter_code
_entity_poly.pdbx_strand_id
1 'polypeptide(L)'
;MKKQKIRFYAALLCSSMVLSLVSTPVSAAETGQLTNPPTSTEGPSSPESASGNEAAAVLNGLYAALPVANGVKEVATAEELTAALADSNISGITLKGDVEISSTLTVNRTVTLDLNGNVLKMTGGGSVIKVASDGNLTIQDSNASTPHKFTPGGDSLWRLDETGGSEIVYGGIITGGNTPNGGGVYVVTSGQLTMTGGNIVGCLATYEGGGVYIDGLRGSSDQTVFTMTGGSITGCQANSTDGGGGVNVTKGTFTMKGGSIIACTVIEPVYNTTVCGGGVHIRNGGSFTMSSGTIRDCRCIGNGGGVYVGTGQFTMEGGNITGCQALSGSSGLGGGVYNLGTFTIIGGIIEDDCTASGSGGGVYNAKVLFANGGEIAGDVMNGDRFPSGTITSSGGTRFSGKVINNKNEDGKKSIIECGTFTGEVHNEGEILGGDFSGATLSGTLVITFDPNNGEQSSTKEVHLGSDGAALTPPDPAPTKEGYTLDGWYWYYNNNGAETKWNFDTDKAKYTMTLKAKWGFRVTLYPNGGTIASGKEVTGYIDGTGAVLPTAADITREGYRFDGWYADSSFSGSPVTEITGTDTGDKVFYAKWMRNTTPIIPGKDTNNIVEQYKTDDSSSGEQTDREVPSPVVKNATPYMIYTVQAGDTLWAIARKYNCSITEIVTANSDRIKNPNRIHAGWQLKIPKSGATITGSAPDAVLPENKKNGTYIVRQGDTLWKIARKYNCSVAEIVSLNRELLRDPALIYSGWELKIPQD
;
A
#
# COMPACT_ATOMS: atom_id res chain seq x y z
N MET A 1 -26.54 4.56 28.03
CA MET A 1 -25.86 3.26 28.05
C MET A 1 -26.51 2.22 27.11
N LYS A 2 -26.84 2.55 25.87
CA LYS A 2 -27.43 1.58 24.88
C LYS A 2 -26.97 1.82 23.42
N LYS A 3 -25.97 2.65 23.18
CA LYS A 3 -25.43 2.93 21.81
C LYS A 3 -23.97 2.50 21.56
N GLN A 4 -23.32 1.85 22.53
CA GLN A 4 -21.93 1.40 22.40
C GLN A 4 -21.75 -0.10 22.10
N LYS A 5 -22.85 -0.88 22.01
CA LYS A 5 -22.76 -2.33 21.75
C LYS A 5 -22.96 -2.75 20.28
N ILE A 6 -23.21 -1.82 19.35
CA ILE A 6 -23.47 -2.16 17.94
C ILE A 6 -22.21 -2.07 17.06
N ARG A 7 -21.14 -1.42 17.53
CA ARG A 7 -19.87 -1.32 16.74
C ARG A 7 -18.91 -2.50 16.87
N PHE A 8 -19.17 -3.44 17.77
CA PHE A 8 -18.29 -4.61 17.99
C PHE A 8 -18.71 -5.87 17.22
N TYR A 9 -19.89 -5.91 16.61
CA TYR A 9 -20.38 -7.10 15.89
C TYR A 9 -20.15 -7.07 14.38
N ALA A 10 -19.77 -5.95 13.80
CA ALA A 10 -19.48 -5.84 12.37
C ALA A 10 -18.06 -6.27 11.99
N ALA A 11 -17.14 -6.37 12.95
CA ALA A 11 -15.74 -6.76 12.70
C ALA A 11 -15.49 -8.28 12.84
N LEU A 12 -16.48 -9.07 13.28
CA LEU A 12 -16.31 -10.50 13.54
C LEU A 12 -16.94 -11.42 12.48
N LEU A 13 -17.56 -10.88 11.45
CA LEU A 13 -18.26 -11.67 10.42
C LEU A 13 -17.53 -11.73 9.05
N CYS A 14 -16.37 -11.12 8.92
CA CYS A 14 -15.57 -11.18 7.70
C CYS A 14 -14.34 -12.12 7.76
N SER A 15 -14.13 -12.86 8.85
CA SER A 15 -12.94 -13.72 8.99
C SER A 15 -13.20 -15.23 9.00
N SER A 16 -14.35 -15.69 8.51
CA SER A 16 -14.68 -17.14 8.53
C SER A 16 -15.20 -17.69 7.21
N MET A 17 -14.59 -17.31 6.08
CA MET A 17 -14.87 -17.99 4.80
C MET A 17 -13.66 -18.02 3.88
N VAL A 18 -12.52 -18.53 4.36
CA VAL A 18 -11.48 -19.14 3.52
C VAL A 18 -10.78 -20.19 4.36
N LEU A 19 -11.29 -21.40 4.40
CA LEU A 19 -10.49 -22.61 4.64
C LEU A 19 -11.39 -23.84 4.43
N SER A 20 -11.25 -24.47 3.27
CA SER A 20 -11.34 -25.94 3.19
C SER A 20 -11.04 -26.40 1.76
N LEU A 21 -9.82 -26.78 1.54
CA LEU A 21 -9.48 -27.86 0.61
C LEU A 21 -8.25 -28.56 1.20
N VAL A 22 -8.53 -29.56 1.97
CA VAL A 22 -7.56 -30.52 2.52
C VAL A 22 -7.40 -31.62 1.49
N SER A 23 -6.20 -31.81 1.00
CA SER A 23 -5.78 -33.07 0.37
C SER A 23 -4.98 -33.88 1.40
N THR A 24 -5.43 -35.07 1.64
CA THR A 24 -4.83 -36.09 2.51
C THR A 24 -3.49 -36.59 1.95
N PRO A 25 -2.53 -36.95 2.82
CA PRO A 25 -1.25 -37.50 2.38
C PRO A 25 -1.30 -39.02 2.25
N VAL A 26 -0.66 -39.55 1.22
CA VAL A 26 -0.29 -40.96 1.13
C VAL A 26 1.17 -41.11 1.47
N SER A 27 1.43 -41.91 2.49
CA SER A 27 2.72 -42.38 2.97
C SER A 27 3.37 -43.35 1.97
N ALA A 28 4.66 -43.22 1.70
CA ALA A 28 5.51 -44.33 1.27
C ALA A 28 6.94 -44.14 1.78
N ALA A 29 7.43 -45.17 2.38
CA ALA A 29 8.72 -45.30 3.03
C ALA A 29 9.83 -45.78 2.07
N GLU A 30 11.06 -45.39 2.45
CA GLU A 30 12.35 -46.11 2.33
C GLU A 30 12.99 -46.39 0.95
N THR A 31 14.14 -46.02 0.72
CA THR A 31 15.56 -46.22 1.01
C THR A 31 16.40 -46.28 -0.28
N GLY A 32 17.60 -45.76 -0.23
CA GLY A 32 18.73 -46.26 -1.03
C GLY A 32 19.58 -45.22 -1.78
N GLN A 33 20.52 -44.78 -1.11
CA GLN A 33 21.88 -44.24 -1.38
C GLN A 33 22.53 -44.41 -2.78
N LEU A 34 23.23 -43.37 -3.16
CA LEU A 34 24.66 -43.21 -3.54
C LEU A 34 25.02 -42.87 -4.99
N THR A 35 25.68 -41.75 -5.08
CA THR A 35 26.96 -41.34 -5.70
C THR A 35 26.96 -40.68 -7.04
N ASN A 36 27.58 -39.47 -7.00
CA ASN A 36 28.04 -38.61 -8.09
C ASN A 36 29.41 -39.03 -8.67
N PRO A 37 30.01 -38.22 -9.58
CA PRO A 37 29.96 -38.29 -11.03
C PRO A 37 31.38 -38.61 -11.61
N PRO A 38 31.70 -38.54 -12.86
CA PRO A 38 32.18 -37.33 -13.52
C PRO A 38 31.93 -37.13 -15.03
N THR A 39 32.05 -35.85 -15.41
CA THR A 39 32.46 -35.18 -16.67
C THR A 39 32.99 -35.97 -17.87
N SER A 40 32.52 -35.62 -19.08
CA SER A 40 33.23 -35.02 -20.22
C SER A 40 32.85 -35.56 -21.61
N THR A 41 32.56 -34.60 -22.49
CA THR A 41 32.97 -34.44 -23.91
C THR A 41 32.59 -35.48 -24.99
N GLU A 42 32.04 -34.88 -26.07
CA GLU A 42 32.15 -35.21 -27.51
C GLU A 42 31.21 -36.24 -28.15
N GLY A 43 30.46 -35.73 -29.18
CA GLY A 43 29.72 -36.52 -30.17
C GLY A 43 30.65 -36.99 -31.32
N PRO A 44 30.15 -37.37 -32.52
CA PRO A 44 28.85 -37.87 -32.96
C PRO A 44 28.92 -39.23 -33.67
N SER A 45 27.78 -39.90 -33.91
CA SER A 45 27.45 -40.71 -35.12
C SER A 45 26.43 -41.81 -34.85
N SER A 46 25.39 -41.85 -35.70
CA SER A 46 24.53 -43.02 -35.92
C SER A 46 25.32 -44.09 -36.74
N PRO A 47 24.88 -45.36 -36.96
CA PRO A 47 23.50 -45.87 -37.09
C PRO A 47 23.23 -47.31 -36.60
N GLU A 48 21.96 -47.70 -36.76
CA GLU A 48 21.45 -49.07 -37.04
C GLU A 48 21.17 -50.11 -35.96
N SER A 49 19.83 -50.38 -35.91
CA SER A 49 19.11 -51.66 -35.90
C SER A 49 19.50 -52.77 -34.92
N ALA A 50 18.49 -53.20 -34.13
CA ALA A 50 17.85 -54.50 -34.21
C ALA A 50 17.05 -54.84 -32.95
N SER A 51 15.79 -55.18 -33.18
CA SER A 51 14.92 -56.19 -32.55
C SER A 51 15.08 -56.54 -31.06
N GLY A 52 13.93 -56.46 -30.36
CA GLY A 52 13.69 -57.00 -29.03
C GLY A 52 12.28 -56.78 -28.53
N ASN A 53 11.28 -57.44 -29.18
CA ASN A 53 9.98 -57.67 -28.58
C ASN A 53 10.17 -58.51 -27.34
N GLU A 54 9.60 -58.06 -26.20
CA GLU A 54 9.03 -58.88 -25.11
C GLU A 54 9.07 -58.19 -23.73
N ALA A 55 8.65 -56.91 -23.65
CA ALA A 55 8.35 -56.31 -22.34
C ALA A 55 7.16 -55.32 -22.35
N ALA A 56 6.36 -55.34 -23.41
CA ALA A 56 5.23 -54.38 -23.57
C ALA A 56 3.84 -55.00 -23.27
N ALA A 57 3.79 -56.21 -22.68
CA ALA A 57 2.50 -56.92 -22.53
C ALA A 57 1.93 -57.01 -21.10
N VAL A 58 2.51 -56.38 -20.10
CA VAL A 58 2.00 -56.45 -18.72
C VAL A 58 1.59 -55.09 -18.09
N LEU A 59 1.73 -53.97 -18.81
CA LEU A 59 1.30 -52.65 -18.29
C LEU A 59 0.03 -52.08 -18.97
N ASN A 60 -0.65 -52.88 -19.79
CA ASN A 60 -1.88 -52.45 -20.50
C ASN A 60 -3.19 -52.82 -19.80
N GLY A 61 -3.17 -53.07 -18.52
CA GLY A 61 -4.36 -53.58 -17.81
C GLY A 61 -4.98 -52.67 -16.75
N LEU A 62 -4.50 -51.43 -16.52
CA LEU A 62 -5.03 -50.58 -15.43
C LEU A 62 -5.10 -49.08 -15.69
N TYR A 63 -5.12 -48.66 -16.92
CA TYR A 63 -5.62 -47.32 -17.25
C TYR A 63 -6.95 -47.51 -17.97
N ALA A 64 -8.05 -47.39 -17.25
CA ALA A 64 -9.33 -47.10 -17.85
C ALA A 64 -9.15 -45.88 -18.72
N ALA A 65 -9.36 -46.01 -20.01
CA ALA A 65 -9.15 -45.03 -21.02
C ALA A 65 -9.84 -43.72 -20.63
N LEU A 66 -9.05 -42.72 -20.23
CA LEU A 66 -9.46 -41.35 -20.48
C LEU A 66 -9.67 -41.25 -21.98
N PRO A 67 -10.81 -40.77 -22.47
CA PRO A 67 -10.99 -40.61 -23.90
C PRO A 67 -9.96 -39.59 -24.38
N VAL A 68 -8.97 -40.05 -25.12
CA VAL A 68 -8.04 -39.20 -25.86
C VAL A 68 -8.84 -38.66 -27.05
N ALA A 69 -9.66 -37.65 -26.80
CA ALA A 69 -10.27 -36.86 -27.85
C ALA A 69 -9.16 -35.95 -28.42
N ASN A 70 -8.44 -36.40 -29.40
CA ASN A 70 -7.34 -35.66 -30.03
C ASN A 70 -7.60 -35.26 -31.47
N GLY A 71 -8.85 -34.95 -31.82
CA GLY A 71 -9.17 -34.44 -33.13
C GLY A 71 -9.21 -32.92 -33.17
N VAL A 72 -8.25 -32.29 -33.83
CA VAL A 72 -8.44 -30.91 -34.34
C VAL A 72 -9.11 -31.02 -35.71
N LYS A 73 -10.23 -30.31 -35.90
CA LYS A 73 -10.96 -30.28 -37.16
C LYS A 73 -10.88 -28.90 -37.78
N GLU A 74 -10.47 -28.84 -39.03
CA GLU A 74 -10.55 -27.64 -39.83
C GLU A 74 -11.97 -27.54 -40.44
N VAL A 75 -12.56 -26.35 -40.40
CA VAL A 75 -13.91 -26.07 -40.88
C VAL A 75 -13.95 -24.79 -41.71
N ALA A 76 -14.78 -24.75 -42.72
CA ALA A 76 -14.92 -23.62 -43.63
C ALA A 76 -16.38 -23.15 -43.77
N THR A 77 -17.37 -23.92 -43.26
CA THR A 77 -18.79 -23.57 -43.34
C THR A 77 -19.48 -23.62 -41.97
N ALA A 78 -20.65 -23.00 -41.86
CA ALA A 78 -21.48 -23.02 -40.67
C ALA A 78 -21.92 -24.45 -40.28
N GLU A 79 -22.24 -25.28 -41.29
CA GLU A 79 -22.65 -26.66 -41.08
C GLU A 79 -21.51 -27.49 -40.52
N GLU A 80 -20.29 -27.35 -41.06
CA GLU A 80 -19.09 -28.05 -40.57
C GLU A 80 -18.76 -27.62 -39.17
N LEU A 81 -18.84 -26.31 -38.87
CA LEU A 81 -18.57 -25.74 -37.53
C LEU A 81 -19.59 -26.27 -36.51
N THR A 82 -20.87 -26.28 -36.86
CA THR A 82 -21.94 -26.78 -36.02
C THR A 82 -21.77 -28.28 -35.73
N ALA A 83 -21.46 -29.06 -36.77
CA ALA A 83 -21.20 -30.50 -36.67
C ALA A 83 -19.96 -30.78 -35.79
N ALA A 84 -18.87 -30.00 -35.95
CA ALA A 84 -17.67 -30.12 -35.15
C ALA A 84 -17.91 -29.78 -33.68
N LEU A 85 -18.73 -28.77 -33.37
CA LEU A 85 -19.12 -28.44 -31.98
C LEU A 85 -19.95 -29.56 -31.34
N ALA A 86 -20.74 -30.30 -32.09
CA ALA A 86 -21.56 -31.40 -31.60
C ALA A 86 -20.78 -32.73 -31.43
N ASP A 87 -19.66 -32.88 -32.12
CA ASP A 87 -18.85 -34.11 -32.06
C ASP A 87 -17.93 -34.11 -30.84
N SER A 88 -18.20 -35.00 -29.87
CA SER A 88 -17.42 -35.15 -28.62
C SER A 88 -15.97 -35.60 -28.83
N ASN A 89 -15.63 -36.13 -30.02
CA ASN A 89 -14.24 -36.55 -30.33
C ASN A 89 -13.37 -35.39 -30.82
N ILE A 90 -13.95 -34.22 -31.09
CA ILE A 90 -13.22 -33.04 -31.54
C ILE A 90 -12.97 -32.11 -30.38
N SER A 91 -11.71 -31.92 -29.99
CA SER A 91 -11.31 -31.01 -28.89
C SER A 91 -10.85 -29.65 -29.39
N GLY A 92 -10.47 -29.53 -30.70
CA GLY A 92 -10.05 -28.28 -31.31
C GLY A 92 -10.73 -28.07 -32.67
N ILE A 93 -11.10 -26.84 -32.96
CA ILE A 93 -11.72 -26.44 -34.24
C ILE A 93 -10.93 -25.25 -34.77
N THR A 94 -10.47 -25.32 -36.04
CA THR A 94 -9.74 -24.22 -36.70
C THR A 94 -10.52 -23.76 -37.89
N LEU A 95 -10.78 -22.46 -37.99
CA LEU A 95 -11.41 -21.86 -39.15
C LEU A 95 -10.43 -21.82 -40.34
N LYS A 96 -10.88 -22.25 -41.51
CA LYS A 96 -10.16 -22.21 -42.80
C LYS A 96 -10.55 -21.06 -43.72
N GLY A 97 -11.55 -20.34 -43.35
CA GLY A 97 -12.09 -19.18 -44.07
C GLY A 97 -13.14 -18.49 -43.19
N ASP A 98 -13.65 -17.41 -43.68
CA ASP A 98 -14.73 -16.69 -43.04
C ASP A 98 -15.99 -17.54 -42.98
N VAL A 99 -16.65 -17.57 -41.83
CA VAL A 99 -17.86 -18.37 -41.60
C VAL A 99 -19.00 -17.44 -41.18
N GLU A 100 -20.08 -17.43 -41.99
CA GLU A 100 -21.31 -16.74 -41.62
C GLU A 100 -22.31 -17.73 -41.03
N ILE A 101 -22.89 -17.38 -39.89
CA ILE A 101 -23.89 -18.17 -39.17
C ILE A 101 -25.18 -17.37 -39.03
N SER A 102 -26.32 -18.05 -39.12
CA SER A 102 -27.64 -17.43 -38.95
C SER A 102 -28.29 -17.71 -37.59
N SER A 103 -27.68 -18.56 -36.77
CA SER A 103 -28.13 -18.94 -35.42
C SER A 103 -26.98 -19.11 -34.47
N THR A 104 -27.25 -18.89 -33.19
CA THR A 104 -26.25 -18.99 -32.10
C THR A 104 -25.58 -20.37 -32.03
N LEU A 105 -24.26 -20.37 -32.03
CA LEU A 105 -23.45 -21.58 -31.75
C LEU A 105 -23.49 -21.89 -30.27
N THR A 106 -23.85 -23.12 -29.92
CA THR A 106 -23.89 -23.53 -28.49
C THR A 106 -22.74 -24.44 -28.17
N VAL A 107 -21.97 -24.08 -27.15
CA VAL A 107 -20.86 -24.86 -26.59
C VAL A 107 -21.27 -25.42 -25.23
N ASN A 108 -21.41 -26.75 -25.13
CA ASN A 108 -21.85 -27.48 -23.94
C ASN A 108 -20.81 -28.49 -23.47
N ARG A 109 -19.56 -28.35 -23.88
CA ARG A 109 -18.42 -29.21 -23.57
C ARG A 109 -17.12 -28.43 -23.64
N THR A 110 -16.01 -29.04 -23.31
CA THR A 110 -14.68 -28.43 -23.48
C THR A 110 -14.27 -28.47 -24.95
N VAL A 111 -13.97 -27.30 -25.53
CA VAL A 111 -13.49 -27.16 -26.91
C VAL A 111 -12.69 -25.88 -27.08
N THR A 112 -11.67 -25.95 -27.93
CA THR A 112 -10.90 -24.78 -28.38
C THR A 112 -11.36 -24.39 -29.80
N LEU A 113 -11.70 -23.11 -30.01
CA LEU A 113 -11.98 -22.51 -31.31
C LEU A 113 -10.81 -21.59 -31.67
N ASP A 114 -10.09 -21.98 -32.72
CA ASP A 114 -9.04 -21.18 -33.33
C ASP A 114 -9.62 -20.43 -34.56
N LEU A 115 -9.63 -19.11 -34.42
CA LEU A 115 -10.15 -18.25 -35.51
C LEU A 115 -9.18 -18.19 -36.69
N ASN A 116 -7.87 -18.44 -36.47
CA ASN A 116 -6.86 -18.53 -37.51
C ASN A 116 -6.90 -17.35 -38.51
N GLY A 117 -7.11 -16.14 -37.98
CA GLY A 117 -7.20 -14.91 -38.76
C GLY A 117 -8.49 -14.73 -39.56
N ASN A 118 -9.51 -15.57 -39.40
CA ASN A 118 -10.76 -15.52 -40.14
C ASN A 118 -11.91 -14.89 -39.33
N VAL A 119 -12.98 -14.55 -40.02
CA VAL A 119 -14.17 -13.91 -39.44
C VAL A 119 -15.26 -14.95 -39.17
N LEU A 120 -15.73 -15.03 -37.93
CA LEU A 120 -16.96 -15.69 -37.55
C LEU A 120 -18.05 -14.63 -37.36
N LYS A 121 -18.99 -14.57 -38.30
CA LYS A 121 -20.01 -13.50 -38.38
C LYS A 121 -21.40 -14.05 -38.18
N MET A 122 -22.14 -13.47 -37.24
CA MET A 122 -23.59 -13.66 -37.14
C MET A 122 -24.31 -12.77 -38.11
N THR A 123 -25.18 -13.36 -38.93
CA THR A 123 -26.05 -12.65 -39.90
C THR A 123 -27.52 -12.68 -39.46
N GLY A 124 -27.87 -13.56 -38.53
CA GLY A 124 -29.19 -13.64 -37.91
C GLY A 124 -29.25 -12.84 -36.58
N GLY A 125 -30.30 -13.09 -35.83
CA GLY A 125 -30.41 -12.57 -34.46
C GLY A 125 -29.85 -13.57 -33.45
N GLY A 126 -29.24 -13.07 -32.37
CA GLY A 126 -28.72 -13.90 -31.30
C GLY A 126 -27.28 -13.55 -30.92
N SER A 127 -26.78 -14.20 -29.88
CA SER A 127 -25.33 -14.19 -29.55
C SER A 127 -24.58 -14.97 -30.63
N VAL A 128 -23.37 -14.57 -30.99
CA VAL A 128 -22.56 -15.39 -31.88
C VAL A 128 -22.30 -16.75 -31.27
N ILE A 129 -21.86 -16.76 -30.00
CA ILE A 129 -21.59 -17.99 -29.23
C ILE A 129 -22.31 -17.94 -27.89
N LYS A 130 -22.90 -19.08 -27.49
CA LYS A 130 -23.42 -19.33 -26.14
C LYS A 130 -22.62 -20.45 -25.49
N VAL A 131 -21.93 -20.15 -24.40
CA VAL A 131 -21.30 -21.17 -23.56
C VAL A 131 -22.33 -21.61 -22.54
N ALA A 132 -22.85 -22.84 -22.77
CA ALA A 132 -23.89 -23.44 -21.91
C ALA A 132 -23.33 -23.87 -20.53
N SER A 133 -24.20 -24.29 -19.63
CA SER A 133 -23.78 -24.91 -18.36
C SER A 133 -22.82 -26.05 -18.63
N ASP A 134 -21.74 -26.12 -17.87
CA ASP A 134 -20.64 -27.10 -18.02
C ASP A 134 -19.86 -27.00 -19.35
N GLY A 135 -20.20 -26.03 -20.22
CA GLY A 135 -19.41 -25.69 -21.40
C GLY A 135 -18.09 -25.00 -21.00
N ASN A 136 -17.02 -25.36 -21.66
CA ASN A 136 -15.72 -24.72 -21.48
C ASN A 136 -15.13 -24.40 -22.86
N LEU A 137 -15.22 -23.11 -23.24
CA LEU A 137 -14.73 -22.61 -24.52
C LEU A 137 -13.41 -21.87 -24.35
N THR A 138 -12.42 -22.27 -25.12
CA THR A 138 -11.22 -21.46 -25.34
C THR A 138 -11.29 -20.83 -26.75
N ILE A 139 -11.20 -19.51 -26.83
CA ILE A 139 -11.03 -18.78 -28.08
C ILE A 139 -9.56 -18.43 -28.22
N GLN A 140 -8.97 -18.81 -29.34
CA GLN A 140 -7.60 -18.45 -29.71
C GLN A 140 -7.53 -17.98 -31.15
N ASP A 141 -6.37 -17.48 -31.56
CA ASP A 141 -6.11 -17.04 -32.90
C ASP A 141 -4.66 -17.35 -33.28
N SER A 142 -4.44 -18.35 -34.09
CA SER A 142 -3.12 -18.77 -34.55
C SER A 142 -2.56 -17.88 -35.67
N ASN A 143 -3.36 -17.00 -36.26
CA ASN A 143 -2.95 -16.04 -37.27
C ASN A 143 -3.39 -14.61 -36.92
N ALA A 144 -2.76 -14.03 -35.94
CA ALA A 144 -3.07 -12.70 -35.40
C ALA A 144 -2.63 -11.53 -36.32
N SER A 145 -2.15 -11.79 -37.52
CA SER A 145 -1.67 -10.76 -38.45
C SER A 145 -2.62 -10.39 -39.57
N THR A 146 -3.72 -11.11 -39.75
CA THR A 146 -4.73 -10.83 -40.78
C THR A 146 -5.45 -9.52 -40.44
N PRO A 147 -5.45 -8.51 -41.34
CA PRO A 147 -6.16 -7.25 -41.09
C PRO A 147 -7.63 -7.36 -41.50
N HIS A 148 -8.52 -6.86 -40.68
CA HIS A 148 -9.94 -6.67 -40.96
C HIS A 148 -10.35 -5.23 -40.77
N LYS A 149 -11.12 -4.67 -41.67
CA LYS A 149 -11.51 -3.27 -41.62
C LYS A 149 -12.90 -3.08 -41.02
N PHE A 150 -13.02 -2.08 -40.21
CA PHE A 150 -14.27 -1.70 -39.55
C PHE A 150 -14.56 -0.22 -39.72
N THR A 151 -15.85 0.11 -39.78
CA THR A 151 -16.34 1.49 -39.72
C THR A 151 -17.09 1.69 -38.41
N PRO A 152 -16.61 2.59 -37.51
CA PRO A 152 -17.41 3.05 -36.39
C PRO A 152 -18.67 3.76 -36.90
N GLY A 153 -19.83 3.27 -36.49
CA GLY A 153 -21.10 3.92 -36.81
C GLY A 153 -21.33 5.21 -36.04
N GLY A 154 -22.28 6.04 -36.48
CA GLY A 154 -22.70 7.22 -35.73
C GLY A 154 -23.32 6.90 -34.34
N ASP A 155 -23.72 5.65 -34.18
CA ASP A 155 -24.15 5.02 -32.92
C ASP A 155 -22.99 4.41 -32.10
N SER A 156 -21.75 4.62 -32.53
CA SER A 156 -20.52 4.07 -31.92
C SER A 156 -20.34 2.55 -32.01
N LEU A 157 -21.28 1.81 -32.60
CA LEU A 157 -21.13 0.38 -32.92
C LEU A 157 -20.19 0.21 -34.11
N TRP A 158 -19.18 -0.63 -34.01
CA TRP A 158 -18.27 -0.92 -35.10
C TRP A 158 -18.89 -1.97 -36.05
N ARG A 159 -18.83 -1.74 -37.34
CA ARG A 159 -19.36 -2.63 -38.35
C ARG A 159 -18.26 -3.06 -39.29
N LEU A 160 -18.18 -4.37 -39.55
CA LEU A 160 -17.25 -4.93 -40.52
C LEU A 160 -17.49 -4.30 -41.91
N ASP A 161 -16.46 -3.67 -42.43
CA ASP A 161 -16.46 -3.00 -43.76
C ASP A 161 -15.08 -3.15 -44.41
N GLU A 162 -14.87 -4.27 -45.06
CA GLU A 162 -13.57 -4.63 -45.67
C GLU A 162 -13.18 -3.71 -46.83
N THR A 163 -14.12 -2.96 -47.36
CA THR A 163 -13.88 -2.11 -48.51
C THR A 163 -13.60 -0.65 -48.17
N GLY A 164 -14.26 -0.11 -47.15
CA GLY A 164 -14.23 1.31 -46.80
C GLY A 164 -13.89 1.61 -45.33
N GLY A 165 -13.72 0.59 -44.51
CA GLY A 165 -13.49 0.76 -43.08
C GLY A 165 -12.24 1.57 -42.76
N SER A 166 -12.36 2.48 -41.78
CA SER A 166 -11.29 3.39 -41.33
C SER A 166 -10.43 2.77 -40.23
N GLU A 167 -10.99 1.83 -39.47
CA GLU A 167 -10.33 1.17 -38.35
C GLU A 167 -9.86 -0.22 -38.74
N ILE A 168 -8.67 -0.62 -38.33
CA ILE A 168 -8.10 -1.94 -38.62
C ILE A 168 -7.96 -2.73 -37.32
N VAL A 169 -8.55 -3.94 -37.31
CA VAL A 169 -8.35 -4.93 -36.26
C VAL A 169 -7.59 -6.12 -36.85
N TYR A 170 -6.51 -6.50 -36.22
CA TYR A 170 -5.68 -7.61 -36.67
C TYR A 170 -6.06 -8.91 -35.97
N GLY A 171 -6.04 -10.03 -36.73
CA GLY A 171 -6.34 -11.36 -36.24
C GLY A 171 -7.81 -11.77 -36.45
N GLY A 172 -8.14 -12.97 -36.01
CA GLY A 172 -9.48 -13.53 -36.17
C GLY A 172 -10.56 -12.77 -35.43
N ILE A 173 -11.75 -12.71 -35.99
CA ILE A 173 -12.86 -11.85 -35.59
C ILE A 173 -14.11 -12.65 -35.27
N ILE A 174 -14.77 -12.32 -34.17
CA ILE A 174 -16.16 -12.69 -33.85
C ILE A 174 -17.00 -11.42 -33.91
N THR A 175 -18.03 -11.38 -34.74
CA THR A 175 -18.81 -10.16 -35.00
C THR A 175 -20.27 -10.40 -35.36
N GLY A 176 -21.05 -9.32 -35.37
CA GLY A 176 -22.43 -9.32 -35.88
C GLY A 176 -23.48 -9.84 -34.91
N GLY A 177 -23.13 -10.21 -33.69
CA GLY A 177 -24.11 -10.60 -32.69
C GLY A 177 -25.05 -9.46 -32.33
N ASN A 178 -26.35 -9.75 -32.26
CA ASN A 178 -27.40 -8.80 -31.91
C ASN A 178 -28.49 -9.52 -31.12
N THR A 179 -28.55 -9.28 -29.82
CA THR A 179 -29.33 -10.07 -28.85
C THR A 179 -29.66 -9.25 -27.61
N PRO A 180 -30.62 -9.69 -26.78
CA PRO A 180 -30.80 -9.08 -25.45
C PRO A 180 -29.53 -9.11 -24.59
N ASN A 181 -28.80 -10.22 -24.52
CA ASN A 181 -27.66 -10.38 -23.63
C ASN A 181 -26.49 -11.11 -24.31
N GLY A 182 -25.28 -10.59 -24.17
CA GLY A 182 -24.05 -11.22 -24.67
C GLY A 182 -23.98 -11.23 -26.18
N GLY A 183 -23.89 -10.07 -26.82
CA GLY A 183 -23.85 -9.96 -28.26
C GLY A 183 -22.81 -10.85 -28.91
N GLY A 184 -21.58 -10.77 -28.51
CA GLY A 184 -20.50 -11.66 -28.97
C GLY A 184 -20.60 -13.04 -28.31
N VAL A 185 -20.45 -13.10 -26.99
CA VAL A 185 -20.48 -14.36 -26.24
C VAL A 185 -21.37 -14.24 -24.99
N TYR A 186 -22.28 -15.19 -24.87
CA TYR A 186 -23.11 -15.35 -23.67
C TYR A 186 -22.62 -16.56 -22.86
N VAL A 187 -22.10 -16.34 -21.67
CA VAL A 187 -21.64 -17.39 -20.76
C VAL A 187 -22.68 -17.57 -19.67
N VAL A 188 -23.40 -18.69 -19.72
CA VAL A 188 -24.44 -19.00 -18.74
C VAL A 188 -23.86 -19.71 -17.52
N THR A 189 -24.63 -19.85 -16.46
CA THR A 189 -24.27 -20.47 -15.19
C THR A 189 -23.40 -21.71 -15.36
N SER A 190 -22.29 -21.78 -14.61
CA SER A 190 -21.27 -22.84 -14.66
C SER A 190 -20.45 -22.88 -15.97
N GLY A 191 -20.79 -22.07 -16.95
CA GLY A 191 -20.00 -21.96 -18.20
C GLY A 191 -18.65 -21.29 -17.96
N GLN A 192 -17.67 -21.71 -18.72
CA GLN A 192 -16.31 -21.16 -18.66
C GLN A 192 -15.89 -20.67 -20.05
N LEU A 193 -15.38 -19.45 -20.10
CA LEU A 193 -14.80 -18.85 -21.30
C LEU A 193 -13.36 -18.46 -21.02
N THR A 194 -12.47 -18.88 -21.90
CA THR A 194 -11.09 -18.41 -21.94
C THR A 194 -10.81 -17.77 -23.29
N MET A 195 -10.26 -16.56 -23.29
CA MET A 195 -9.83 -15.87 -24.50
C MET A 195 -8.33 -15.64 -24.44
N THR A 196 -7.58 -16.33 -25.28
CA THR A 196 -6.12 -16.24 -25.36
C THR A 196 -5.66 -15.43 -26.56
N GLY A 197 -6.54 -15.23 -27.56
CA GLY A 197 -6.35 -14.48 -28.79
C GLY A 197 -7.67 -14.25 -29.50
N GLY A 198 -7.62 -13.67 -30.67
CA GLY A 198 -8.79 -13.27 -31.46
C GLY A 198 -9.53 -12.06 -30.89
N ASN A 199 -10.56 -11.63 -31.58
CA ASN A 199 -11.23 -10.37 -31.26
C ASN A 199 -12.76 -10.52 -31.34
N ILE A 200 -13.44 -9.92 -30.38
CA ILE A 200 -14.90 -9.75 -30.40
C ILE A 200 -15.16 -8.30 -30.78
N VAL A 201 -15.69 -8.07 -31.96
CA VAL A 201 -15.80 -6.71 -32.53
C VAL A 201 -17.22 -6.40 -32.98
N GLY A 202 -17.72 -5.22 -32.60
CA GLY A 202 -18.97 -4.68 -33.13
C GLY A 202 -20.18 -5.55 -32.82
N CYS A 203 -20.26 -6.15 -31.64
CA CYS A 203 -21.41 -6.91 -31.19
C CYS A 203 -22.34 -6.04 -30.35
N LEU A 204 -23.65 -6.25 -30.48
CA LEU A 204 -24.70 -5.46 -29.86
C LEU A 204 -25.51 -6.30 -28.86
N ALA A 205 -25.71 -5.77 -27.66
CA ALA A 205 -26.74 -6.24 -26.74
C ALA A 205 -27.81 -5.15 -26.53
N THR A 206 -29.10 -5.53 -26.55
CA THR A 206 -30.15 -4.58 -26.20
C THR A 206 -30.28 -4.35 -24.71
N TYR A 207 -29.72 -5.26 -23.91
CA TYR A 207 -29.66 -5.12 -22.46
C TYR A 207 -28.20 -5.19 -21.97
N GLU A 208 -27.59 -6.37 -21.85
CA GLU A 208 -26.38 -6.57 -21.07
C GLU A 208 -25.25 -7.24 -21.85
N GLY A 209 -24.03 -6.68 -21.75
CA GLY A 209 -22.83 -7.27 -22.32
C GLY A 209 -22.78 -7.27 -23.85
N GLY A 210 -22.49 -6.14 -24.47
CA GLY A 210 -22.37 -6.03 -25.91
C GLY A 210 -21.36 -7.02 -26.47
N GLY A 211 -20.16 -7.09 -25.92
CA GLY A 211 -19.16 -8.10 -26.27
C GLY A 211 -19.42 -9.43 -25.55
N VAL A 212 -19.36 -9.44 -24.22
CA VAL A 212 -19.49 -10.65 -23.39
C VAL A 212 -20.44 -10.41 -22.21
N TYR A 213 -21.35 -11.35 -21.99
CA TYR A 213 -22.20 -11.40 -20.82
C TYR A 213 -21.91 -12.64 -19.97
N ILE A 214 -21.63 -12.45 -18.69
CA ILE A 214 -21.35 -13.49 -17.70
C ILE A 214 -22.52 -13.54 -16.74
N ASP A 215 -23.31 -14.62 -16.80
CA ASP A 215 -24.55 -14.81 -16.04
C ASP A 215 -24.40 -15.93 -15.01
N GLY A 216 -24.05 -15.55 -13.77
CA GLY A 216 -23.98 -16.49 -12.63
C GLY A 216 -25.29 -16.55 -11.85
N LEU A 217 -25.65 -17.72 -11.31
CA LEU A 217 -26.83 -17.89 -10.45
C LEU A 217 -26.51 -17.61 -8.98
N ARG A 218 -27.52 -17.10 -8.23
CA ARG A 218 -27.44 -16.98 -6.77
C ARG A 218 -27.45 -18.37 -6.14
N GLY A 219 -26.44 -18.64 -5.28
CA GLY A 219 -26.40 -19.83 -4.44
C GLY A 219 -25.87 -21.07 -5.10
N SER A 220 -25.36 -21.01 -6.32
CA SER A 220 -24.59 -22.09 -6.96
C SER A 220 -23.15 -22.08 -6.44
N SER A 221 -22.62 -23.26 -6.11
CA SER A 221 -21.17 -23.48 -5.86
C SER A 221 -20.35 -23.36 -7.14
N ASP A 222 -20.99 -23.47 -8.28
CA ASP A 222 -20.38 -23.53 -9.60
C ASP A 222 -20.26 -22.11 -10.16
N GLN A 223 -19.03 -21.71 -10.43
CA GLN A 223 -18.72 -20.35 -10.85
C GLN A 223 -18.76 -20.20 -12.36
N THR A 224 -19.51 -19.23 -12.84
CA THR A 224 -19.41 -18.75 -14.24
C THR A 224 -18.16 -17.91 -14.35
N VAL A 225 -17.24 -18.29 -15.25
CA VAL A 225 -15.92 -17.69 -15.36
C VAL A 225 -15.62 -17.21 -16.78
N PHE A 226 -15.06 -16.02 -16.89
CA PHE A 226 -14.37 -15.55 -18.07
C PHE A 226 -12.94 -15.18 -17.73
N THR A 227 -11.97 -15.77 -18.44
CA THR A 227 -10.56 -15.43 -18.35
C THR A 227 -10.06 -14.89 -19.67
N MET A 228 -9.50 -13.70 -19.67
CA MET A 228 -8.90 -13.06 -20.82
C MET A 228 -7.39 -12.89 -20.61
N THR A 229 -6.59 -13.56 -21.44
CA THR A 229 -5.13 -13.47 -21.41
C THR A 229 -4.56 -12.78 -22.65
N GLY A 230 -5.38 -12.60 -23.68
CA GLY A 230 -5.02 -11.95 -24.95
C GLY A 230 -6.26 -11.61 -25.78
N GLY A 231 -6.05 -11.07 -26.96
CA GLY A 231 -7.10 -10.63 -27.87
C GLY A 231 -7.76 -9.31 -27.47
N SER A 232 -8.89 -8.97 -28.11
CA SER A 232 -9.61 -7.73 -27.79
C SER A 232 -11.14 -7.86 -27.82
N ILE A 233 -11.79 -6.98 -27.06
CA ILE A 233 -13.23 -6.72 -27.16
C ILE A 233 -13.36 -5.27 -27.59
N THR A 234 -13.80 -5.03 -28.84
CA THR A 234 -13.65 -3.72 -29.48
C THR A 234 -14.95 -3.24 -30.09
N GLY A 235 -15.30 -1.96 -29.88
CA GLY A 235 -16.45 -1.31 -30.53
C GLY A 235 -17.78 -2.02 -30.31
N CYS A 236 -17.91 -2.78 -29.24
CA CYS A 236 -19.13 -3.45 -28.83
C CYS A 236 -20.05 -2.50 -28.03
N GLN A 237 -21.34 -2.79 -28.06
CA GLN A 237 -22.34 -1.86 -27.54
C GLN A 237 -23.42 -2.55 -26.71
N ALA A 238 -23.85 -1.91 -25.63
CA ALA A 238 -25.08 -2.24 -24.93
C ALA A 238 -26.04 -1.03 -24.98
N ASN A 239 -27.35 -1.31 -25.13
CA ASN A 239 -28.39 -0.28 -25.24
C ASN A 239 -29.24 -0.19 -23.98
N SER A 240 -28.72 -0.51 -22.82
CA SER A 240 -29.44 -0.49 -21.54
C SER A 240 -28.63 0.15 -20.44
N THR A 241 -29.30 0.82 -19.54
CA THR A 241 -28.72 1.43 -18.34
C THR A 241 -28.02 0.44 -17.41
N ASP A 242 -28.37 -0.86 -17.49
CA ASP A 242 -27.76 -1.92 -16.68
C ASP A 242 -26.67 -2.69 -17.45
N GLY A 243 -26.17 -2.11 -18.57
CA GLY A 243 -25.28 -2.79 -19.51
C GLY A 243 -23.80 -2.50 -19.30
N GLY A 244 -22.98 -3.48 -19.64
CA GLY A 244 -21.56 -3.32 -19.96
C GLY A 244 -21.37 -3.34 -21.48
N GLY A 245 -20.84 -2.28 -22.07
CA GLY A 245 -20.64 -2.23 -23.51
C GLY A 245 -19.70 -3.33 -23.99
N GLY A 246 -18.56 -3.50 -23.32
CA GLY A 246 -17.63 -4.60 -23.55
C GLY A 246 -18.05 -5.86 -22.80
N VAL A 247 -18.02 -5.83 -21.49
CA VAL A 247 -18.27 -6.99 -20.61
C VAL A 247 -19.28 -6.64 -19.52
N ASN A 248 -20.27 -7.50 -19.31
CA ASN A 248 -21.14 -7.43 -18.14
C ASN A 248 -20.92 -8.65 -17.24
N VAL A 249 -20.71 -8.41 -15.94
CA VAL A 249 -20.43 -9.46 -14.93
C VAL A 249 -21.54 -9.48 -13.90
N THR A 250 -22.43 -10.47 -14.01
CA THR A 250 -23.53 -10.68 -13.07
C THR A 250 -23.27 -11.96 -12.28
N LYS A 251 -22.89 -11.83 -11.01
CA LYS A 251 -22.59 -12.96 -10.06
C LYS A 251 -21.51 -13.94 -10.53
N GLY A 252 -20.82 -13.67 -11.62
CA GLY A 252 -19.70 -14.46 -12.12
C GLY A 252 -18.36 -13.83 -11.81
N THR A 253 -17.32 -14.40 -12.38
CA THR A 253 -15.95 -13.91 -12.25
C THR A 253 -15.37 -13.59 -13.62
N PHE A 254 -14.87 -12.39 -13.80
CA PHE A 254 -14.04 -11.98 -14.92
C PHE A 254 -12.60 -11.76 -14.44
N THR A 255 -11.65 -12.39 -15.12
CA THR A 255 -10.21 -12.19 -14.83
C THR A 255 -9.51 -11.76 -16.12
N MET A 256 -8.94 -10.57 -16.12
CA MET A 256 -8.17 -10.03 -17.25
C MET A 256 -6.68 -10.04 -16.88
N LYS A 257 -5.94 -10.95 -17.51
CA LYS A 257 -4.48 -11.12 -17.35
C LYS A 257 -3.71 -10.56 -18.54
N GLY A 258 -4.40 -9.98 -19.51
CA GLY A 258 -3.88 -9.40 -20.74
C GLY A 258 -5.01 -9.08 -21.71
N GLY A 259 -4.66 -8.64 -22.91
CA GLY A 259 -5.63 -8.22 -23.92
C GLY A 259 -6.17 -6.82 -23.69
N SER A 260 -7.25 -6.45 -24.41
CA SER A 260 -7.77 -5.08 -24.40
C SER A 260 -9.29 -5.02 -24.54
N ILE A 261 -9.90 -4.06 -23.84
CA ILE A 261 -11.30 -3.67 -24.02
C ILE A 261 -11.28 -2.25 -24.57
N ILE A 262 -11.76 -2.06 -25.81
CA ILE A 262 -11.49 -0.83 -26.58
C ILE A 262 -12.78 -0.27 -27.16
N ALA A 263 -12.99 1.04 -27.02
CA ALA A 263 -14.07 1.79 -27.65
C ALA A 263 -15.47 1.16 -27.51
N CYS A 264 -15.67 0.42 -26.41
CA CYS A 264 -16.96 -0.17 -26.08
C CYS A 264 -17.89 0.88 -25.46
N THR A 265 -19.19 0.81 -25.79
CA THR A 265 -20.12 1.88 -25.44
C THR A 265 -21.43 1.38 -24.84
N VAL A 266 -21.99 2.24 -23.97
CA VAL A 266 -23.40 2.14 -23.56
C VAL A 266 -24.11 3.44 -23.98
N ILE A 267 -25.16 3.35 -24.83
CA ILE A 267 -25.71 4.53 -25.51
C ILE A 267 -27.12 4.94 -25.13
N GLU A 268 -27.87 4.25 -24.31
CA GLU A 268 -29.17 4.80 -23.95
C GLU A 268 -29.50 4.74 -22.44
N PRO A 269 -29.95 5.87 -21.89
CA PRO A 269 -30.85 5.88 -20.77
C PRO A 269 -32.26 6.29 -21.23
N VAL A 270 -33.14 5.34 -21.46
CA VAL A 270 -34.57 5.66 -21.70
C VAL A 270 -35.23 6.19 -20.41
N TYR A 271 -34.64 5.97 -19.28
CA TYR A 271 -35.11 6.45 -17.97
C TYR A 271 -33.90 6.91 -17.14
N ASN A 272 -33.95 8.08 -16.64
CA ASN A 272 -33.07 8.83 -15.72
C ASN A 272 -32.19 8.02 -14.71
N THR A 273 -31.82 6.78 -15.04
CA THR A 273 -30.95 5.90 -14.27
C THR A 273 -29.61 5.78 -14.99
N THR A 274 -28.53 6.18 -14.28
CA THR A 274 -27.19 6.41 -14.81
C THR A 274 -26.23 5.25 -14.52
N VAL A 275 -26.70 4.00 -14.56
CA VAL A 275 -26.00 2.82 -14.08
C VAL A 275 -25.42 2.04 -15.27
N CYS A 276 -24.19 2.33 -15.71
CA CYS A 276 -23.59 1.59 -16.82
C CYS A 276 -22.06 1.60 -16.78
N GLY A 277 -21.42 0.60 -17.36
CA GLY A 277 -19.98 0.55 -17.55
C GLY A 277 -19.66 0.48 -19.04
N GLY A 278 -19.03 1.50 -19.62
CA GLY A 278 -18.69 1.48 -21.05
C GLY A 278 -17.84 0.27 -21.42
N GLY A 279 -16.76 0.05 -20.68
CA GLY A 279 -15.93 -1.15 -20.83
C GLY A 279 -16.48 -2.35 -20.07
N VAL A 280 -16.56 -2.24 -18.72
CA VAL A 280 -16.98 -3.34 -17.84
C VAL A 280 -18.03 -2.87 -16.84
N HIS A 281 -19.09 -3.66 -16.69
CA HIS A 281 -20.12 -3.46 -15.66
C HIS A 281 -20.14 -4.65 -14.70
N ILE A 282 -20.05 -4.40 -13.40
CA ILE A 282 -20.02 -5.43 -12.34
C ILE A 282 -21.20 -5.24 -11.41
N ARG A 283 -22.05 -6.25 -11.30
CA ARG A 283 -23.25 -6.17 -10.46
C ARG A 283 -23.58 -7.47 -9.74
N ASN A 284 -24.53 -7.39 -8.81
CA ASN A 284 -25.12 -8.53 -8.11
C ASN A 284 -24.10 -9.44 -7.42
N GLY A 285 -22.96 -8.91 -6.96
CA GLY A 285 -21.90 -9.68 -6.33
C GLY A 285 -20.91 -10.31 -7.32
N GLY A 286 -20.90 -9.86 -8.58
CA GLY A 286 -19.87 -10.24 -9.55
C GLY A 286 -18.49 -9.75 -9.14
N SER A 287 -17.44 -10.37 -9.64
CA SER A 287 -16.06 -10.04 -9.39
C SER A 287 -15.30 -9.82 -10.70
N PHE A 288 -14.52 -8.74 -10.75
CA PHE A 288 -13.58 -8.47 -11.83
C PHE A 288 -12.18 -8.28 -11.23
N THR A 289 -11.21 -9.01 -11.76
CA THR A 289 -9.79 -8.84 -11.44
C THR A 289 -9.03 -8.50 -12.71
N MET A 290 -8.29 -7.39 -12.69
CA MET A 290 -7.42 -6.95 -13.76
C MET A 290 -5.98 -6.99 -13.30
N SER A 291 -5.22 -8.01 -13.73
CA SER A 291 -3.81 -8.15 -13.38
C SER A 291 -2.89 -7.51 -14.42
N SER A 292 -3.38 -7.36 -15.67
CA SER A 292 -2.69 -6.71 -16.79
C SER A 292 -3.70 -6.40 -17.91
N GLY A 293 -3.24 -5.76 -18.98
CA GLY A 293 -4.07 -5.39 -20.15
C GLY A 293 -4.54 -3.94 -20.09
N THR A 294 -5.46 -3.57 -20.98
CA THR A 294 -5.90 -2.17 -21.13
C THR A 294 -7.40 -2.07 -21.33
N ILE A 295 -8.04 -1.15 -20.61
CA ILE A 295 -9.40 -0.69 -20.87
C ILE A 295 -9.28 0.74 -21.38
N ARG A 296 -9.63 0.99 -22.64
CA ARG A 296 -9.41 2.32 -23.22
C ARG A 296 -10.52 2.78 -24.14
N ASP A 297 -10.67 4.11 -24.19
CA ASP A 297 -11.62 4.80 -25.10
C ASP A 297 -13.08 4.37 -24.91
N CYS A 298 -13.40 3.70 -23.80
CA CYS A 298 -14.74 3.21 -23.51
C CYS A 298 -15.64 4.35 -23.03
N ARG A 299 -16.92 4.31 -23.42
CA ARG A 299 -17.85 5.41 -23.16
C ARG A 299 -19.17 4.92 -22.60
N CYS A 300 -19.70 5.69 -21.67
CA CYS A 300 -21.02 5.45 -21.12
C CYS A 300 -21.82 6.76 -21.07
N ILE A 301 -23.07 6.73 -21.57
CA ILE A 301 -24.02 7.81 -21.28
C ILE A 301 -24.59 7.54 -19.88
N GLY A 302 -23.78 7.81 -18.84
CA GLY A 302 -24.06 7.49 -17.45
C GLY A 302 -22.77 7.51 -16.65
N ASN A 303 -22.61 6.58 -15.72
CA ASN A 303 -21.48 6.50 -14.79
C ASN A 303 -20.57 5.31 -15.13
N GLY A 304 -19.25 5.48 -14.99
CA GLY A 304 -18.27 4.43 -15.24
C GLY A 304 -17.92 4.26 -16.71
N GLY A 305 -17.23 5.24 -17.30
CA GLY A 305 -16.80 5.15 -18.71
C GLY A 305 -15.99 3.89 -18.97
N GLY A 306 -14.96 3.61 -18.16
CA GLY A 306 -14.20 2.37 -18.21
C GLY A 306 -14.89 1.24 -17.43
N VAL A 307 -15.06 1.40 -16.12
CA VAL A 307 -15.58 0.38 -15.23
C VAL A 307 -16.67 0.95 -14.30
N TYR A 308 -17.79 0.26 -14.23
CA TYR A 308 -18.83 0.49 -13.23
C TYR A 308 -18.83 -0.64 -12.20
N VAL A 309 -18.61 -0.31 -10.92
CA VAL A 309 -18.66 -1.26 -9.79
C VAL A 309 -19.94 -1.02 -9.02
N GLY A 310 -20.96 -1.83 -9.28
CA GLY A 310 -22.24 -1.75 -8.56
C GLY A 310 -22.17 -2.44 -7.19
N THR A 311 -22.87 -3.54 -7.03
CA THR A 311 -22.86 -4.33 -5.78
C THR A 311 -21.80 -5.45 -5.76
N GLY A 312 -20.80 -5.37 -6.61
CA GLY A 312 -19.71 -6.35 -6.78
C GLY A 312 -18.36 -5.82 -6.31
N GLN A 313 -17.31 -6.46 -6.83
CA GLN A 313 -15.92 -6.17 -6.49
C GLN A 313 -15.09 -5.97 -7.76
N PHE A 314 -14.23 -4.95 -7.76
CA PHE A 314 -13.19 -4.75 -8.75
C PHE A 314 -11.83 -4.75 -8.05
N THR A 315 -10.90 -5.58 -8.50
CA THR A 315 -9.52 -5.59 -8.05
C THR A 315 -8.60 -5.29 -9.22
N MET A 316 -7.85 -4.21 -9.15
CA MET A 316 -6.83 -3.83 -10.12
C MET A 316 -5.46 -4.11 -9.53
N GLU A 317 -4.84 -5.19 -10.01
CA GLU A 317 -3.48 -5.61 -9.62
C GLU A 317 -2.43 -5.04 -10.58
N GLY A 318 -2.86 -4.60 -11.77
CA GLY A 318 -2.02 -4.03 -12.82
C GLY A 318 -2.84 -3.63 -14.04
N GLY A 319 -2.18 -3.21 -15.11
CA GLY A 319 -2.80 -2.74 -16.35
C GLY A 319 -3.18 -1.26 -16.31
N ASN A 320 -3.84 -0.78 -17.37
CA ASN A 320 -4.17 0.63 -17.56
C ASN A 320 -5.65 0.84 -17.89
N ILE A 321 -6.23 1.89 -17.31
CA ILE A 321 -7.54 2.44 -17.71
C ILE A 321 -7.28 3.86 -18.22
N THR A 322 -7.58 4.15 -19.50
CA THR A 322 -7.17 5.38 -20.21
C THR A 322 -8.25 5.84 -21.19
N GLY A 323 -8.39 7.12 -21.44
CA GLY A 323 -9.31 7.71 -22.44
C GLY A 323 -10.80 7.41 -22.23
N CYS A 324 -11.18 6.86 -21.08
CA CYS A 324 -12.55 6.45 -20.81
C CYS A 324 -13.45 7.63 -20.41
N GLN A 325 -14.72 7.61 -20.81
CA GLN A 325 -15.60 8.76 -20.70
C GLN A 325 -16.98 8.43 -20.10
N ALA A 326 -17.36 9.16 -19.07
CA ALA A 326 -18.71 9.16 -18.51
C ALA A 326 -19.48 10.40 -18.96
N LEU A 327 -20.48 10.22 -19.84
CA LEU A 327 -21.13 11.29 -20.61
C LEU A 327 -22.64 11.37 -20.30
N SER A 328 -23.08 12.01 -19.24
CA SER A 328 -24.50 12.21 -18.92
C SER A 328 -24.80 13.69 -18.66
N GLY A 329 -24.80 14.51 -19.70
CA GLY A 329 -24.99 15.95 -19.54
C GLY A 329 -23.99 16.52 -18.52
N SER A 330 -24.48 16.99 -17.37
CA SER A 330 -23.63 17.45 -16.25
C SER A 330 -23.49 16.42 -15.10
N SER A 331 -23.93 15.17 -15.30
CA SER A 331 -24.07 14.19 -14.20
C SER A 331 -23.35 12.86 -14.43
N GLY A 332 -22.57 12.69 -15.49
CA GLY A 332 -21.73 11.51 -15.69
C GLY A 332 -20.58 11.48 -14.68
N LEU A 333 -20.42 10.39 -13.93
CA LEU A 333 -19.49 10.26 -12.84
C LEU A 333 -18.53 9.08 -13.05
N GLY A 334 -17.24 9.25 -12.68
CA GLY A 334 -16.23 8.20 -12.80
C GLY A 334 -15.90 7.87 -14.25
N GLY A 335 -15.12 8.71 -14.94
CA GLY A 335 -14.70 8.46 -16.32
C GLY A 335 -13.93 7.15 -16.45
N GLY A 336 -12.92 6.94 -15.63
CA GLY A 336 -12.21 5.67 -15.52
C GLY A 336 -13.03 4.64 -14.75
N VAL A 337 -13.33 4.92 -13.46
CA VAL A 337 -14.04 3.99 -12.56
C VAL A 337 -15.13 4.72 -11.76
N TYR A 338 -16.31 4.15 -11.75
CA TYR A 338 -17.39 4.53 -10.83
C TYR A 338 -17.61 3.41 -9.81
N ASN A 339 -17.43 3.71 -8.51
CA ASN A 339 -17.48 2.72 -7.44
C ASN A 339 -18.64 2.92 -6.45
N LEU A 340 -19.64 2.03 -6.51
CA LEU A 340 -20.68 1.82 -5.48
C LEU A 340 -20.50 0.50 -4.73
N GLY A 341 -19.49 -0.28 -5.07
CA GLY A 341 -19.16 -1.57 -4.47
C GLY A 341 -17.88 -1.53 -3.65
N THR A 342 -17.01 -2.43 -3.96
CA THR A 342 -15.63 -2.48 -3.42
C THR A 342 -14.65 -2.37 -4.58
N PHE A 343 -13.85 -1.32 -4.58
CA PHE A 343 -12.75 -1.18 -5.52
C PHE A 343 -11.43 -1.29 -4.75
N THR A 344 -10.56 -2.19 -5.19
CA THR A 344 -9.20 -2.38 -4.65
C THR A 344 -8.20 -2.12 -5.77
N ILE A 345 -7.29 -1.18 -5.56
CA ILE A 345 -6.14 -0.97 -6.44
C ILE A 345 -4.87 -1.38 -5.71
N ILE A 346 -4.12 -2.31 -6.32
CA ILE A 346 -2.85 -2.86 -5.81
C ILE A 346 -1.72 -2.47 -6.73
N GLY A 347 -2.02 -2.26 -8.00
CA GLY A 347 -1.08 -1.86 -9.06
C GLY A 347 -1.81 -1.35 -10.28
N GLY A 348 -1.06 -0.95 -11.30
CA GLY A 348 -1.60 -0.35 -12.52
C GLY A 348 -1.87 1.14 -12.39
N ILE A 349 -2.44 1.72 -13.46
CA ILE A 349 -2.66 3.16 -13.57
C ILE A 349 -4.07 3.45 -14.08
N ILE A 350 -4.74 4.41 -13.47
CA ILE A 350 -5.92 5.09 -14.04
C ILE A 350 -5.46 6.46 -14.49
N GLU A 351 -5.40 6.65 -15.81
CA GLU A 351 -4.77 7.81 -16.43
C GLU A 351 -5.62 9.09 -16.27
N ASP A 352 -4.97 10.23 -16.47
CA ASP A 352 -5.56 11.57 -16.34
C ASP A 352 -6.42 11.98 -17.54
N ASP A 353 -6.35 11.23 -18.65
CA ASP A 353 -7.17 11.40 -19.85
C ASP A 353 -8.58 10.80 -19.72
N CYS A 354 -8.85 10.09 -18.62
CA CYS A 354 -10.20 9.66 -18.28
C CYS A 354 -11.05 10.85 -17.86
N THR A 355 -12.25 11.01 -18.43
CA THR A 355 -13.09 12.19 -18.22
C THR A 355 -14.52 11.86 -17.82
N ALA A 356 -15.09 12.72 -16.98
CA ALA A 356 -16.48 12.66 -16.58
C ALA A 356 -17.14 14.03 -16.80
N SER A 357 -18.36 14.06 -17.33
CA SER A 357 -19.09 15.31 -17.51
C SER A 357 -19.53 15.95 -16.17
N GLY A 358 -19.57 15.16 -15.11
CA GLY A 358 -19.79 15.59 -13.73
C GLY A 358 -18.48 15.60 -12.94
N SER A 359 -18.19 14.55 -12.17
CA SER A 359 -17.07 14.50 -11.24
C SER A 359 -16.30 13.18 -11.30
N GLY A 360 -15.03 13.21 -10.84
CA GLY A 360 -14.18 12.03 -10.79
C GLY A 360 -13.79 11.52 -12.18
N GLY A 361 -13.06 12.33 -12.94
CA GLY A 361 -12.58 11.92 -14.27
C GLY A 361 -11.89 10.57 -14.20
N GLY A 362 -10.93 10.39 -13.29
CA GLY A 362 -10.33 9.10 -13.02
C GLY A 362 -11.26 8.19 -12.22
N VAL A 363 -11.62 8.58 -10.99
CA VAL A 363 -12.43 7.75 -10.08
C VAL A 363 -13.52 8.56 -9.38
N TYR A 364 -14.74 8.05 -9.40
CA TYR A 364 -15.78 8.47 -8.47
C TYR A 364 -16.01 7.37 -7.43
N ASN A 365 -15.68 7.65 -6.18
CA ASN A 365 -15.80 6.68 -5.07
C ASN A 365 -16.97 7.03 -4.14
N ALA A 366 -18.02 6.25 -4.21
CA ALA A 366 -19.20 6.40 -3.38
C ALA A 366 -19.31 5.33 -2.28
N LYS A 367 -18.28 4.51 -2.07
CA LYS A 367 -18.29 3.49 -1.01
C LYS A 367 -16.89 3.24 -0.47
N VAL A 368 -16.20 2.20 -0.87
CA VAL A 368 -14.87 1.86 -0.34
C VAL A 368 -13.88 1.68 -1.48
N LEU A 369 -12.83 2.46 -1.44
CA LEU A 369 -11.63 2.32 -2.25
C LEU A 369 -10.48 1.85 -1.35
N PHE A 370 -10.03 0.60 -1.55
CA PHE A 370 -8.80 0.08 -0.95
C PHE A 370 -7.61 0.48 -1.83
N ALA A 371 -6.88 1.50 -1.40
CA ALA A 371 -5.78 2.10 -2.14
C ALA A 371 -4.44 1.48 -1.69
N ASN A 372 -4.13 0.25 -2.13
CA ASN A 372 -3.00 -0.56 -1.65
C ASN A 372 -1.75 -0.51 -2.55
N GLY A 373 -1.77 0.23 -3.64
CA GLY A 373 -0.67 0.40 -4.60
C GLY A 373 -1.15 1.02 -5.89
N GLY A 374 -0.30 1.08 -6.91
CA GLY A 374 -0.62 1.69 -8.21
C GLY A 374 -0.76 3.21 -8.17
N GLU A 375 -1.32 3.76 -9.24
CA GLU A 375 -1.50 5.21 -9.41
C GLU A 375 -2.90 5.55 -9.92
N ILE A 376 -3.49 6.59 -9.37
CA ILE A 376 -4.67 7.25 -9.91
C ILE A 376 -4.22 8.65 -10.31
N ALA A 377 -3.94 8.82 -11.60
CA ALA A 377 -3.50 10.08 -12.19
C ALA A 377 -4.70 10.99 -12.53
N GLY A 378 -5.84 10.42 -12.84
CA GLY A 378 -7.07 11.17 -13.07
C GLY A 378 -7.71 11.68 -11.79
N ASP A 379 -8.61 12.65 -11.93
CA ASP A 379 -9.30 13.28 -10.80
C ASP A 379 -10.14 12.28 -10.00
N VAL A 380 -10.12 12.41 -8.67
CA VAL A 380 -10.87 11.58 -7.74
C VAL A 380 -11.93 12.40 -7.01
N MET A 381 -13.18 11.97 -7.09
CA MET A 381 -14.25 12.44 -6.22
C MET A 381 -14.52 11.37 -5.16
N ASN A 382 -14.28 11.67 -3.90
CA ASN A 382 -14.56 10.80 -2.77
C ASN A 382 -15.84 11.24 -2.06
N GLY A 383 -16.98 10.74 -2.55
CA GLY A 383 -18.33 10.99 -2.08
C GLY A 383 -18.84 12.42 -2.30
N ASP A 384 -20.02 12.59 -2.88
CA ASP A 384 -20.70 13.88 -2.90
C ASP A 384 -22.22 13.76 -2.75
N ARG A 385 -22.83 12.70 -3.28
CA ARG A 385 -24.30 12.54 -3.28
C ARG A 385 -24.78 11.44 -2.34
N PHE A 386 -24.48 10.18 -2.61
CA PHE A 386 -24.89 9.00 -1.81
C PHE A 386 -23.97 7.82 -2.12
N PRO A 387 -23.60 7.00 -1.17
CA PRO A 387 -23.22 7.28 0.22
C PRO A 387 -21.87 8.01 0.32
N SER A 388 -21.40 8.34 1.53
CA SER A 388 -20.06 8.88 1.75
C SER A 388 -18.98 7.87 1.34
N GLY A 389 -17.97 8.30 0.60
CA GLY A 389 -16.84 7.48 0.18
C GLY A 389 -15.79 7.32 1.28
N THR A 390 -15.09 6.20 1.28
CA THR A 390 -13.92 5.97 2.13
C THR A 390 -12.75 5.55 1.26
N ILE A 391 -11.63 6.26 1.38
CA ILE A 391 -10.33 5.84 0.85
C ILE A 391 -9.55 5.28 2.02
N THR A 392 -9.33 3.97 2.01
CA THR A 392 -8.60 3.26 3.06
C THR A 392 -7.50 2.39 2.46
N SER A 393 -6.48 2.02 3.23
CA SER A 393 -5.39 1.20 2.73
C SER A 393 -4.46 0.67 3.81
N SER A 394 -3.67 -0.31 3.41
CA SER A 394 -2.40 -0.65 4.05
C SER A 394 -1.22 0.21 3.54
N GLY A 395 -1.44 1.16 2.62
CA GLY A 395 -0.47 2.13 2.09
C GLY A 395 -0.01 1.86 0.66
N GLY A 396 0.29 2.91 -0.11
CA GLY A 396 1.06 2.82 -1.35
C GLY A 396 0.44 3.36 -2.63
N THR A 397 -0.85 3.64 -2.71
CA THR A 397 -1.44 4.27 -3.91
C THR A 397 -1.02 5.74 -4.01
N ARG A 398 -0.56 6.13 -5.18
CA ARG A 398 -0.28 7.51 -5.53
C ARG A 398 -1.50 8.14 -6.17
N PHE A 399 -1.90 9.30 -5.66
CA PHE A 399 -2.93 10.17 -6.21
C PHE A 399 -2.24 11.41 -6.79
N SER A 400 -2.06 11.47 -8.10
CA SER A 400 -1.42 12.60 -8.77
C SER A 400 -2.41 13.57 -9.40
N GLY A 401 -3.65 13.15 -9.63
CA GLY A 401 -4.76 14.03 -9.99
C GLY A 401 -5.33 14.80 -8.81
N LYS A 402 -6.34 15.62 -9.09
CA LYS A 402 -7.09 16.34 -8.07
C LYS A 402 -7.98 15.38 -7.27
N VAL A 403 -7.92 15.46 -5.95
CA VAL A 403 -8.78 14.70 -5.04
C VAL A 403 -9.75 15.65 -4.34
N ILE A 404 -11.04 15.39 -4.48
CA ILE A 404 -12.10 16.10 -3.75
C ILE A 404 -12.70 15.13 -2.74
N ASN A 405 -12.46 15.37 -1.44
CA ASN A 405 -13.02 14.62 -0.34
C ASN A 405 -14.20 15.41 0.26
N ASN A 406 -15.40 15.00 -0.08
CA ASN A 406 -16.60 15.79 0.17
C ASN A 406 -17.45 15.24 1.33
N LYS A 407 -18.46 15.96 1.72
CA LYS A 407 -19.60 15.47 2.53
C LYS A 407 -20.78 15.26 1.60
N ASN A 408 -21.62 14.26 1.90
CA ASN A 408 -22.84 14.03 1.14
C ASN A 408 -23.96 15.02 1.52
N GLU A 409 -25.07 14.97 0.80
CA GLU A 409 -26.23 15.84 1.03
C GLU A 409 -26.81 15.72 2.45
N ASP A 410 -26.69 14.57 3.12
CA ASP A 410 -27.08 14.36 4.53
C ASP A 410 -26.04 14.88 5.54
N GLY A 411 -24.96 15.52 5.08
CA GLY A 411 -23.84 16.00 5.90
C GLY A 411 -22.91 14.91 6.41
N LYS A 412 -23.04 13.65 5.94
CA LYS A 412 -22.08 12.59 6.25
C LYS A 412 -20.78 12.85 5.50
N LYS A 413 -19.69 12.86 6.23
CA LYS A 413 -18.36 13.12 5.72
C LYS A 413 -17.78 11.90 5.05
N SER A 414 -17.15 12.07 3.91
CA SER A 414 -16.29 11.08 3.31
C SER A 414 -14.92 11.08 4.01
N ILE A 415 -14.20 9.97 3.93
CA ILE A 415 -13.03 9.74 4.77
C ILE A 415 -11.82 9.42 3.88
N ILE A 416 -10.69 10.06 4.17
CA ILE A 416 -9.35 9.68 3.67
C ILE A 416 -8.57 9.16 4.86
N GLU A 417 -8.18 7.88 4.85
CA GLU A 417 -7.36 7.27 5.90
C GLU A 417 -5.90 7.14 5.50
N CYS A 418 -5.59 7.19 4.19
CA CYS A 418 -4.24 6.93 3.68
C CYS A 418 -4.07 7.33 2.20
N GLY A 419 -2.87 7.13 1.67
CA GLY A 419 -2.46 7.41 0.30
C GLY A 419 -1.32 8.41 0.25
N THR A 420 -0.65 8.48 -0.90
CA THR A 420 0.35 9.51 -1.20
C THR A 420 -0.24 10.50 -2.20
N PHE A 421 -0.42 11.73 -1.80
CA PHE A 421 -1.08 12.77 -2.59
C PHE A 421 -0.02 13.75 -3.11
N THR A 422 -0.01 13.93 -4.43
CA THR A 422 0.93 14.86 -5.09
C THR A 422 0.23 15.93 -5.93
N GLY A 423 -1.08 15.79 -6.13
CA GLY A 423 -1.95 16.76 -6.76
C GLY A 423 -2.62 17.71 -5.76
N GLU A 424 -3.68 18.37 -6.21
CA GLU A 424 -4.54 19.22 -5.35
C GLU A 424 -5.46 18.31 -4.51
N VAL A 425 -5.61 18.61 -3.20
CA VAL A 425 -6.58 17.95 -2.34
C VAL A 425 -7.52 18.99 -1.73
N HIS A 426 -8.78 18.92 -2.12
CA HIS A 426 -9.85 19.72 -1.54
C HIS A 426 -10.66 18.91 -0.56
N ASN A 427 -10.70 19.32 0.71
CA ASN A 427 -11.38 18.57 1.78
C ASN A 427 -12.55 19.32 2.39
N GLU A 428 -13.71 18.70 2.38
CA GLU A 428 -14.88 19.02 3.22
C GLU A 428 -15.32 17.82 4.08
N GLY A 429 -14.64 16.69 3.91
CA GLY A 429 -14.84 15.46 4.66
C GLY A 429 -13.96 15.36 5.90
N GLU A 430 -13.42 14.16 6.14
CA GLU A 430 -12.45 13.87 7.19
C GLU A 430 -11.16 13.33 6.58
N ILE A 431 -10.03 13.84 7.02
CA ILE A 431 -8.70 13.33 6.71
C ILE A 431 -8.13 12.74 8.00
N LEU A 432 -8.01 11.43 8.08
CA LEU A 432 -7.51 10.71 9.24
C LEU A 432 -6.05 10.28 9.07
N GLY A 433 -5.53 10.32 7.82
CA GLY A 433 -4.15 9.95 7.51
C GLY A 433 -3.82 10.20 6.04
N GLY A 434 -2.58 9.89 5.65
CA GLY A 434 -2.05 10.07 4.30
C GLY A 434 -0.76 10.89 4.28
N ASP A 435 -0.02 10.82 3.17
CA ASP A 435 1.13 11.67 2.91
C ASP A 435 0.74 12.80 1.94
N PHE A 436 0.73 14.01 2.44
CA PHE A 436 0.40 15.23 1.70
C PHE A 436 1.64 16.12 1.48
N SER A 437 2.85 15.58 1.58
CA SER A 437 4.09 16.35 1.46
C SER A 437 4.26 16.97 0.07
N GLY A 438 3.71 16.33 -0.97
CA GLY A 438 3.70 16.81 -2.35
C GLY A 438 2.41 17.50 -2.79
N ALA A 439 1.39 17.59 -1.93
CA ALA A 439 0.06 18.06 -2.29
C ALA A 439 -0.16 19.53 -1.96
N THR A 440 -1.08 20.15 -2.70
CA THR A 440 -1.66 21.45 -2.35
C THR A 440 -3.00 21.24 -1.68
N LEU A 441 -3.14 21.66 -0.42
CA LEU A 441 -4.34 21.44 0.38
C LEU A 441 -5.29 22.65 0.30
N SER A 442 -6.60 22.38 0.38
CA SER A 442 -7.67 23.37 0.46
C SER A 442 -8.92 22.80 1.12
N GLY A 443 -9.89 23.66 1.44
CA GLY A 443 -11.14 23.25 2.10
C GLY A 443 -11.11 23.40 3.61
N THR A 444 -11.65 22.47 4.36
CA THR A 444 -11.80 22.57 5.82
C THR A 444 -11.40 21.29 6.56
N LEU A 445 -11.02 21.46 7.84
CA LEU A 445 -10.80 20.38 8.79
C LEU A 445 -11.60 20.61 10.06
N VAL A 446 -11.97 19.54 10.76
CA VAL A 446 -12.52 19.62 12.10
C VAL A 446 -11.45 19.26 13.12
N ILE A 447 -11.16 20.20 14.00
CA ILE A 447 -10.26 20.01 15.14
C ILE A 447 -11.08 19.92 16.41
N THR A 448 -10.83 18.88 17.19
CA THR A 448 -11.46 18.68 18.51
C THR A 448 -10.46 19.08 19.59
N PHE A 449 -10.87 19.90 20.51
CA PHE A 449 -10.12 20.24 21.71
C PHE A 449 -10.76 19.51 22.91
N ASP A 450 -10.03 18.52 23.45
CA ASP A 450 -10.40 17.80 24.67
C ASP A 450 -9.69 18.46 25.87
N PRO A 451 -10.41 19.18 26.73
CA PRO A 451 -9.81 19.87 27.86
C PRO A 451 -9.29 18.91 28.93
N ASN A 452 -9.64 17.63 28.87
CA ASN A 452 -9.17 16.58 29.78
C ASN A 452 -9.30 16.95 31.29
N ASN A 453 -10.34 17.69 31.62
CA ASN A 453 -10.65 18.17 32.98
C ASN A 453 -12.03 17.69 33.46
N GLY A 454 -12.72 16.86 32.67
CA GLY A 454 -14.10 16.40 32.91
C GLY A 454 -15.17 17.23 32.19
N GLU A 455 -14.80 18.33 31.56
CA GLU A 455 -15.71 19.12 30.74
C GLU A 455 -15.85 18.51 29.33
N GLN A 456 -16.86 18.94 28.60
CA GLN A 456 -17.11 18.49 27.26
C GLN A 456 -16.07 19.06 26.27
N SER A 457 -15.58 18.20 25.38
CA SER A 457 -14.71 18.62 24.27
C SER A 457 -15.41 19.60 23.35
N SER A 458 -14.67 20.58 22.86
CA SER A 458 -15.13 21.54 21.85
C SER A 458 -14.60 21.17 20.47
N THR A 459 -15.36 21.50 19.43
CA THR A 459 -14.92 21.30 18.04
C THR A 459 -14.86 22.63 17.31
N LYS A 460 -13.85 22.78 16.46
CA LYS A 460 -13.64 23.95 15.62
C LYS A 460 -13.40 23.51 14.19
N GLU A 461 -14.16 24.07 13.26
CA GLU A 461 -13.87 23.94 11.84
C GLU A 461 -12.82 24.99 11.46
N VAL A 462 -11.76 24.59 10.77
CA VAL A 462 -10.66 25.45 10.36
C VAL A 462 -10.41 25.33 8.87
N HIS A 463 -10.04 26.42 8.23
CA HIS A 463 -9.68 26.44 6.81
C HIS A 463 -8.29 25.84 6.60
N LEU A 464 -8.17 24.95 5.61
CA LEU A 464 -6.91 24.44 5.13
C LEU A 464 -6.23 25.49 4.22
N GLY A 465 -5.00 25.85 4.56
CA GLY A 465 -4.08 26.49 3.62
C GLY A 465 -3.34 25.44 2.80
N SER A 466 -2.58 25.88 1.81
CA SER A 466 -1.86 24.99 0.88
C SER A 466 -0.91 23.98 1.56
N ASP A 467 -0.41 24.31 2.74
CA ASP A 467 0.51 23.50 3.54
C ASP A 467 -0.10 22.96 4.85
N GLY A 468 -1.38 23.22 5.08
CA GLY A 468 -2.14 22.86 6.28
C GLY A 468 -2.82 24.05 6.95
N ALA A 469 -3.55 23.80 8.04
CA ALA A 469 -4.28 24.81 8.80
C ALA A 469 -3.49 25.27 10.03
N ALA A 470 -3.29 26.58 10.18
CA ALA A 470 -2.84 27.18 11.43
C ALA A 470 -3.97 27.12 12.46
N LEU A 471 -3.66 26.69 13.67
CA LEU A 471 -4.64 26.59 14.74
C LEU A 471 -4.43 27.75 15.74
N THR A 472 -5.53 28.12 16.41
CA THR A 472 -5.47 28.99 17.59
C THR A 472 -5.94 28.19 18.80
N PRO A 473 -5.31 28.35 19.97
CA PRO A 473 -5.78 27.70 21.18
C PRO A 473 -7.22 28.10 21.51
N PRO A 474 -7.93 27.32 22.29
CA PRO A 474 -9.24 27.72 22.84
C PRO A 474 -9.12 28.98 23.71
N ASP A 475 -10.08 29.89 23.52
CA ASP A 475 -10.20 31.10 24.32
C ASP A 475 -11.66 31.21 24.81
N PRO A 476 -11.93 31.22 26.13
CA PRO A 476 -10.94 31.14 27.21
C PRO A 476 -10.24 29.77 27.29
N ALA A 477 -8.99 29.79 27.79
CA ALA A 477 -8.25 28.57 28.06
C ALA A 477 -9.00 27.73 29.12
N PRO A 478 -9.03 26.39 28.99
CA PRO A 478 -9.65 25.56 30.00
C PRO A 478 -8.90 25.64 31.32
N THR A 479 -9.61 25.39 32.43
CA THR A 479 -9.07 25.38 33.78
C THR A 479 -9.31 24.02 34.44
N LYS A 480 -8.41 23.64 35.34
CA LYS A 480 -8.54 22.45 36.21
C LYS A 480 -8.04 22.82 37.58
N GLU A 481 -8.92 22.71 38.59
CA GLU A 481 -8.61 23.10 39.96
C GLU A 481 -7.35 22.35 40.45
N GLY A 482 -6.38 23.09 41.00
CA GLY A 482 -5.11 22.54 41.52
C GLY A 482 -4.07 22.17 40.47
N TYR A 483 -4.34 22.45 39.18
CA TYR A 483 -3.43 22.12 38.08
C TYR A 483 -3.10 23.34 37.24
N THR A 484 -1.97 23.26 36.54
CA THR A 484 -1.56 24.22 35.53
C THR A 484 -1.63 23.55 34.15
N LEU A 485 -2.19 24.22 33.15
CA LEU A 485 -2.20 23.73 31.77
C LEU A 485 -0.78 23.73 31.22
N ASP A 486 -0.25 22.53 30.94
CA ASP A 486 1.06 22.40 30.29
C ASP A 486 0.99 22.71 28.80
N GLY A 487 -0.09 22.31 28.14
CA GLY A 487 -0.34 22.54 26.74
C GLY A 487 -1.29 21.56 26.12
N TRP A 488 -1.35 21.63 24.80
CA TRP A 488 -2.18 20.77 23.99
C TRP A 488 -1.31 19.73 23.29
N TYR A 489 -1.78 18.46 23.28
CA TYR A 489 -1.05 17.33 22.74
C TYR A 489 -1.90 16.56 21.75
N TRP A 490 -1.31 16.03 20.72
CA TRP A 490 -1.98 15.16 19.76
C TRP A 490 -1.26 13.82 19.63
N TYR A 491 -2.03 12.83 19.15
CA TYR A 491 -1.56 11.48 18.96
C TYR A 491 -1.68 11.14 17.49
N TYR A 492 -0.58 10.84 16.84
CA TYR A 492 -0.59 10.38 15.46
C TYR A 492 -0.81 8.87 15.43
N ASN A 493 -1.93 8.43 14.78
CA ASN A 493 -2.21 7.03 14.41
C ASN A 493 -1.99 5.97 15.49
N ASN A 494 -2.51 6.13 16.71
CA ASN A 494 -2.45 5.13 17.79
C ASN A 494 -1.03 4.60 18.13
N ASN A 495 0.02 5.27 17.65
CA ASN A 495 1.40 4.83 17.87
C ASN A 495 1.95 5.21 19.25
N GLY A 496 1.10 5.74 20.12
CA GLY A 496 1.44 6.07 21.50
C GLY A 496 2.42 7.22 21.69
N ALA A 497 2.93 7.81 20.62
CA ALA A 497 3.79 8.98 20.71
C ALA A 497 2.91 10.25 20.77
N GLU A 498 2.95 10.88 21.93
CA GLU A 498 2.31 12.18 22.12
C GLU A 498 3.26 13.30 21.71
N THR A 499 2.75 14.26 20.93
CA THR A 499 3.51 15.44 20.54
C THR A 499 2.81 16.68 21.05
N LYS A 500 3.56 17.55 21.73
CA LYS A 500 3.06 18.85 22.17
C LYS A 500 2.87 19.73 20.92
N TRP A 501 1.67 20.29 20.78
CA TRP A 501 1.33 21.17 19.67
C TRP A 501 1.89 22.57 19.89
N ASN A 502 2.60 23.07 18.89
CA ASN A 502 3.06 24.46 18.86
C ASN A 502 2.16 25.28 17.93
N PHE A 503 1.33 26.14 18.52
CA PHE A 503 0.36 26.96 17.76
C PHE A 503 1.01 27.99 16.82
N ASP A 504 2.27 28.34 17.03
CA ASP A 504 3.00 29.28 16.18
C ASP A 504 3.58 28.65 14.90
N THR A 505 3.94 27.38 14.98
CA THR A 505 4.70 26.71 13.91
C THR A 505 3.98 25.52 13.27
N ASP A 506 3.15 24.82 14.04
CA ASP A 506 2.55 23.58 13.56
C ASP A 506 1.33 23.86 12.68
N LYS A 507 1.17 23.01 11.67
CA LYS A 507 0.05 23.07 10.72
C LYS A 507 -0.73 21.76 10.75
N ALA A 508 -2.02 21.85 10.98
CA ALA A 508 -2.90 20.68 10.94
C ALA A 508 -3.19 20.27 9.48
N LYS A 509 -2.93 19.04 9.15
CA LYS A 509 -3.25 18.42 7.85
C LYS A 509 -4.33 17.34 7.97
N TYR A 510 -4.73 17.02 9.19
CA TYR A 510 -5.65 15.94 9.53
C TYR A 510 -6.79 16.42 10.40
N THR A 511 -7.94 15.75 10.33
CA THR A 511 -8.97 15.81 11.35
C THR A 511 -8.39 15.17 12.62
N MET A 512 -8.26 15.96 13.68
CA MET A 512 -7.49 15.52 14.84
C MET A 512 -8.11 16.02 16.16
N THR A 513 -7.73 15.34 17.25
CA THR A 513 -8.05 15.76 18.60
C THR A 513 -6.78 16.23 19.29
N LEU A 514 -6.79 17.47 19.75
CA LEU A 514 -5.79 18.01 20.67
C LEU A 514 -6.31 17.82 22.09
N LYS A 515 -5.55 17.12 22.92
CA LYS A 515 -5.89 16.84 24.31
C LYS A 515 -5.02 17.67 25.25
N ALA A 516 -5.65 18.37 26.17
CA ALA A 516 -4.95 19.14 27.20
C ALA A 516 -4.18 18.22 28.13
N LYS A 517 -2.95 18.58 28.45
CA LYS A 517 -2.21 17.99 29.56
C LYS A 517 -2.07 18.98 30.71
N TRP A 518 -2.18 18.42 31.88
CA TRP A 518 -2.19 19.15 33.13
C TRP A 518 -0.96 18.76 33.93
N GLY A 519 -0.39 19.73 34.63
CA GLY A 519 0.77 19.54 35.44
C GLY A 519 0.70 20.38 36.71
N PHE A 520 1.78 20.32 37.50
CA PHE A 520 1.96 21.04 38.74
C PHE A 520 3.18 21.95 38.62
N ARG A 521 3.21 23.03 39.39
CA ARG A 521 4.32 23.98 39.39
C ARG A 521 5.50 23.43 40.20
N VAL A 522 6.70 23.73 39.72
CA VAL A 522 7.95 23.50 40.47
C VAL A 522 8.62 24.85 40.73
N THR A 523 8.96 25.11 42.00
CA THR A 523 9.72 26.28 42.36
C THR A 523 11.09 25.83 42.91
N LEU A 524 12.15 26.24 42.22
CA LEU A 524 13.52 25.95 42.65
C LEU A 524 14.13 27.20 43.28
N TYR A 525 14.62 27.06 44.50
CA TYR A 525 15.41 28.09 45.20
C TYR A 525 16.89 27.71 45.12
N PRO A 526 17.67 28.33 44.23
CA PRO A 526 19.08 27.96 44.05
C PRO A 526 20.01 28.42 45.16
N ASN A 527 19.49 29.18 46.14
CA ASN A 527 20.20 29.61 47.35
C ASN A 527 21.60 30.18 47.08
N GLY A 528 21.64 31.15 46.17
CA GLY A 528 22.86 31.82 45.73
C GLY A 528 23.67 31.07 44.67
N GLY A 529 23.13 29.98 44.12
CA GLY A 529 23.63 29.33 42.91
C GLY A 529 22.95 29.87 41.67
N THR A 530 23.47 29.50 40.50
CA THR A 530 22.91 29.80 39.19
C THR A 530 22.66 28.50 38.44
N ILE A 531 21.41 28.28 38.00
CA ILE A 531 21.04 27.16 37.16
C ILE A 531 21.40 27.52 35.70
N ALA A 532 22.00 26.61 34.96
CA ALA A 532 22.37 26.80 33.59
C ALA A 532 21.10 27.04 32.71
N SER A 533 21.19 27.91 31.74
CA SER A 533 20.08 28.25 30.83
C SER A 533 19.51 26.99 30.16
N GLY A 534 18.18 26.83 30.20
CA GLY A 534 17.46 25.68 29.65
C GLY A 534 17.50 24.42 30.54
N LYS A 535 17.97 24.57 31.80
CA LYS A 535 17.98 23.51 32.83
C LYS A 535 17.00 23.79 33.96
N GLU A 536 16.29 24.90 33.89
CA GLU A 536 15.26 25.26 34.86
C GLU A 536 14.08 24.29 34.76
N VAL A 537 13.63 23.76 35.88
CA VAL A 537 12.42 22.96 35.99
C VAL A 537 11.34 23.80 36.66
N THR A 538 10.39 24.31 35.91
CA THR A 538 9.32 25.19 36.37
C THR A 538 7.98 24.47 36.58
N GLY A 539 7.87 23.23 36.11
CA GLY A 539 6.70 22.39 36.27
C GLY A 539 6.97 20.93 35.94
N TYR A 540 6.02 20.06 36.24
CA TYR A 540 6.04 18.66 35.84
C TYR A 540 4.61 18.19 35.46
N ILE A 541 4.55 17.22 34.53
CA ILE A 541 3.27 16.67 34.06
C ILE A 541 2.81 15.58 35.03
N ASP A 542 1.54 15.63 35.42
CA ASP A 542 0.86 14.61 36.22
C ASP A 542 1.02 13.23 35.59
N GLY A 543 1.45 12.25 36.37
CA GLY A 543 1.73 10.89 35.90
C GLY A 543 3.09 10.69 35.24
N THR A 544 3.90 11.76 35.02
CA THR A 544 5.18 11.66 34.30
C THR A 544 6.37 12.01 35.21
N GLY A 545 6.24 13.05 36.06
CA GLY A 545 7.32 13.55 36.90
C GLY A 545 8.31 14.44 36.14
N ALA A 546 9.42 14.78 36.79
CA ALA A 546 10.52 15.56 36.22
C ALA A 546 11.86 15.26 36.91
N VAL A 547 12.95 15.32 36.16
CA VAL A 547 14.31 15.23 36.72
C VAL A 547 14.77 16.63 37.09
N LEU A 548 15.24 16.80 38.34
CA LEU A 548 15.75 18.06 38.84
C LEU A 548 17.16 18.35 38.29
N PRO A 549 17.58 19.64 38.21
CA PRO A 549 18.92 19.99 37.78
C PRO A 549 20.00 19.30 38.62
N THR A 550 21.00 18.72 37.97
CA THR A 550 22.09 17.99 38.61
C THR A 550 23.24 18.92 39.01
N ALA A 551 24.26 18.40 39.70
CA ALA A 551 25.46 19.16 40.01
C ALA A 551 26.21 19.71 38.79
N ALA A 552 25.96 19.18 37.60
CA ALA A 552 26.50 19.70 36.34
C ALA A 552 25.69 20.90 35.79
N ASP A 553 24.45 21.05 36.23
CA ASP A 553 23.49 22.02 35.72
C ASP A 553 23.37 23.27 36.62
N ILE A 554 23.98 23.24 37.82
CA ILE A 554 23.92 24.35 38.80
C ILE A 554 25.30 24.63 39.37
N THR A 555 25.65 25.92 39.49
CA THR A 555 26.97 26.36 39.97
C THR A 555 26.84 27.41 41.05
N ARG A 556 27.78 27.43 41.98
CA ARG A 556 27.97 28.48 42.96
C ARG A 556 29.45 28.59 43.30
N GLU A 557 30.01 29.78 43.14
CA GLU A 557 31.44 30.01 43.38
C GLU A 557 31.85 29.68 44.82
N GLY A 558 32.93 28.91 44.96
CA GLY A 558 33.46 28.49 46.26
C GLY A 558 32.64 27.39 46.96
N TYR A 559 31.63 26.82 46.32
CA TYR A 559 30.78 25.78 46.90
C TYR A 559 30.56 24.61 45.93
N ARG A 560 30.34 23.43 46.50
CA ARG A 560 29.90 22.23 45.83
C ARG A 560 28.40 22.01 46.08
N PHE A 561 27.66 21.68 45.06
CA PHE A 561 26.23 21.32 45.15
C PHE A 561 26.08 20.01 45.94
N ASP A 562 25.21 19.99 46.96
CA ASP A 562 24.93 18.81 47.78
C ASP A 562 23.60 18.13 47.42
N GLY A 563 22.71 18.85 46.73
CA GLY A 563 21.41 18.34 46.25
C GLY A 563 20.26 19.31 46.47
N TRP A 564 19.10 18.91 45.95
CA TRP A 564 17.84 19.59 46.16
C TRP A 564 17.13 19.01 47.39
N TYR A 565 16.57 19.83 48.26
CA TYR A 565 15.83 19.43 49.43
C TYR A 565 14.43 20.00 49.43
N ALA A 566 13.44 19.21 49.91
CA ALA A 566 12.03 19.61 49.93
C ALA A 566 11.69 20.70 50.95
N ASP A 567 12.59 20.98 51.89
CA ASP A 567 12.43 22.04 52.88
C ASP A 567 13.69 22.89 53.03
N SER A 568 13.52 24.11 53.54
CA SER A 568 14.60 25.10 53.68
C SER A 568 15.56 24.79 54.83
N SER A 569 15.24 23.84 55.72
CA SER A 569 16.13 23.38 56.80
C SER A 569 17.07 22.26 56.34
N PHE A 570 16.90 21.79 55.09
CA PHE A 570 17.67 20.70 54.45
C PHE A 570 17.55 19.37 55.22
N SER A 571 16.37 19.11 55.78
CA SER A 571 16.06 17.85 56.42
C SER A 571 15.82 16.72 55.43
N GLY A 572 16.08 15.49 55.80
CA GLY A 572 15.90 14.32 54.95
C GLY A 572 17.01 14.08 53.90
N SER A 573 16.71 13.33 52.88
CA SER A 573 17.61 13.02 51.76
C SER A 573 17.42 13.99 50.59
N PRO A 574 18.48 14.27 49.83
CA PRO A 574 18.34 15.08 48.64
C PRO A 574 17.43 14.38 47.60
N VAL A 575 16.63 15.19 46.90
CA VAL A 575 15.71 14.77 45.84
C VAL A 575 16.40 15.00 44.50
N THR A 576 16.38 13.99 43.64
CA THR A 576 16.96 14.05 42.29
C THR A 576 15.90 14.14 41.20
N GLU A 577 14.68 13.68 41.49
CA GLU A 577 13.57 13.66 40.56
C GLU A 577 12.24 13.81 41.29
N ILE A 578 11.24 14.28 40.56
CA ILE A 578 9.83 14.20 40.91
C ILE A 578 9.32 12.99 40.21
N THR A 579 8.73 12.03 40.91
CA THR A 579 8.25 10.78 40.33
C THR A 579 6.89 10.96 39.62
N GLY A 580 6.49 10.03 38.75
CA GLY A 580 5.16 10.05 38.12
C GLY A 580 4.01 9.84 39.11
N THR A 581 4.29 9.45 40.37
CA THR A 581 3.27 9.32 41.43
C THR A 581 3.16 10.56 42.33
N ASP A 582 4.07 11.51 42.18
CA ASP A 582 4.02 12.78 42.91
C ASP A 582 2.86 13.64 42.39
N THR A 583 2.21 14.35 43.29
CA THR A 583 1.12 15.28 43.01
C THR A 583 1.33 16.61 43.70
N GLY A 584 0.65 17.65 43.21
CA GLY A 584 0.69 19.00 43.76
C GLY A 584 1.97 19.78 43.47
N ASP A 585 1.93 21.08 43.72
CA ASP A 585 3.08 21.96 43.53
C ASP A 585 4.26 21.53 44.39
N LYS A 586 5.45 21.63 43.86
CA LYS A 586 6.70 21.24 44.55
C LYS A 586 7.63 22.44 44.72
N VAL A 587 8.30 22.47 45.86
CA VAL A 587 9.30 23.49 46.18
C VAL A 587 10.57 22.81 46.60
N PHE A 588 11.71 23.18 46.02
CA PHE A 588 13.00 22.61 46.36
C PHE A 588 14.04 23.71 46.62
N TYR A 589 14.92 23.44 47.55
CA TYR A 589 15.99 24.34 48.02
C TYR A 589 17.35 23.69 47.73
N ALA A 590 18.24 24.40 47.02
CA ALA A 590 19.60 23.93 46.79
C ALA A 590 20.42 24.03 48.07
N LYS A 591 21.06 22.93 48.44
CA LYS A 591 22.03 22.89 49.53
C LYS A 591 23.43 22.92 48.95
N TRP A 592 24.29 23.71 49.64
CA TRP A 592 25.66 23.95 49.24
C TRP A 592 26.63 23.62 50.31
N MET A 593 27.72 22.92 50.00
CA MET A 593 28.87 22.68 50.87
C MET A 593 30.04 23.55 50.44
N ARG A 594 30.69 24.22 51.39
CA ARG A 594 31.85 25.03 51.09
C ARG A 594 33.01 24.12 50.63
N ASN A 595 33.72 24.54 49.62
CA ASN A 595 34.94 23.82 49.19
C ASN A 595 36.00 24.00 50.27
N THR A 596 36.19 23.02 51.15
CA THR A 596 37.31 22.98 52.05
C THR A 596 38.47 22.35 51.33
N THR A 597 39.53 23.13 51.10
CA THR A 597 40.82 22.54 50.73
C THR A 597 41.22 21.62 51.87
N PRO A 598 41.61 20.37 51.64
CA PRO A 598 42.12 19.49 52.73
C PRO A 598 43.36 20.13 53.27
N ILE A 599 43.35 20.54 54.54
CA ILE A 599 44.55 20.82 55.31
C ILE A 599 45.22 19.47 55.52
N ILE A 600 46.31 19.20 54.82
CA ILE A 600 47.17 18.05 55.06
C ILE A 600 47.95 18.41 56.35
N PRO A 601 47.76 17.70 57.48
CA PRO A 601 48.59 17.93 58.68
C PRO A 601 49.99 17.35 58.41
N GLY A 602 50.99 18.21 58.42
CA GLY A 602 52.41 17.77 58.55
C GLY A 602 53.31 18.17 57.41
N LYS A 603 53.73 19.43 57.37
CA LYS A 603 55.12 19.83 57.11
C LYS A 603 55.39 21.23 57.67
N ASP A 604 56.46 21.31 58.38
CA ASP A 604 56.93 22.42 59.21
C ASP A 604 57.04 23.75 58.48
N THR A 605 56.74 24.75 59.29
CA THR A 605 57.04 26.17 59.16
C THR A 605 58.48 26.44 58.83
N ASN A 606 58.68 27.28 57.81
CA ASN A 606 59.53 28.49 57.81
C ASN A 606 59.72 29.00 56.35
N ASN A 607 59.10 30.04 56.01
CA ASN A 607 59.62 31.33 55.58
C ASN A 607 58.50 32.19 54.99
N ILE A 608 58.16 33.17 55.74
CA ILE A 608 57.50 34.40 55.34
C ILE A 608 58.54 35.24 54.66
N VAL A 609 58.29 35.73 53.46
CA VAL A 609 58.58 37.07 52.99
C VAL A 609 57.61 37.48 51.95
N GLU A 610 56.96 38.58 52.23
CA GLU A 610 56.16 39.42 51.35
C GLU A 610 56.86 39.80 50.04
N GLN A 611 56.11 39.96 48.97
CA GLN A 611 56.16 41.24 48.28
C GLN A 611 54.97 41.40 47.28
N TYR A 612 54.21 42.41 47.54
CA TYR A 612 53.37 43.09 46.59
C TYR A 612 54.27 43.86 45.60
N LYS A 613 53.89 43.94 44.34
CA LYS A 613 53.72 45.14 43.49
C LYS A 613 53.68 44.72 42.01
N THR A 614 52.56 44.95 41.37
CA THR A 614 52.21 46.06 40.44
C THR A 614 53.08 46.20 39.17
N ASP A 615 52.30 46.25 38.13
CA ASP A 615 52.37 47.07 36.91
C ASP A 615 53.20 46.62 35.71
N ASP A 616 52.45 46.42 34.71
CA ASP A 616 52.38 47.15 33.42
C ASP A 616 53.38 46.78 32.31
N SER A 617 52.72 46.56 31.18
CA SER A 617 53.06 46.90 29.79
C SER A 617 54.31 46.32 29.08
N SER A 618 53.96 45.87 27.93
CA SER A 618 54.55 46.10 26.63
C SER A 618 55.58 45.12 26.05
N SER A 619 55.11 44.62 24.92
CA SER A 619 55.83 44.45 23.62
C SER A 619 57.17 43.75 23.58
N GLY A 620 57.23 42.84 22.62
CA GLY A 620 58.51 42.67 21.87
C GLY A 620 58.92 41.27 21.51
N GLU A 621 58.64 40.90 20.25
CA GLU A 621 59.48 40.18 19.31
C GLU A 621 60.27 38.95 19.69
N GLN A 622 59.91 37.90 18.95
CA GLN A 622 60.73 36.90 18.23
C GLN A 622 62.09 36.41 18.81
N THR A 623 62.24 35.15 18.92
CA THR A 623 63.25 34.37 18.17
C THR A 623 62.98 32.86 18.27
N ASP A 624 63.21 32.23 17.13
CA ASP A 624 63.22 30.79 16.86
C ASP A 624 64.02 29.94 17.87
N ARG A 625 63.46 28.80 18.22
CA ARG A 625 64.23 27.59 18.45
C ARG A 625 63.32 26.36 18.21
N GLU A 626 63.74 25.56 17.24
CA GLU A 626 63.24 24.20 16.97
C GLU A 626 63.21 23.35 18.21
N VAL A 627 62.08 22.68 18.41
CA VAL A 627 61.95 21.50 19.24
C VAL A 627 61.19 20.43 18.47
N PRO A 628 61.57 19.17 18.51
CA PRO A 628 61.23 18.17 17.49
C PRO A 628 59.76 17.77 17.53
N SER A 629 59.19 17.51 16.36
CA SER A 629 57.85 17.00 16.09
C SER A 629 57.50 15.79 16.99
N PRO A 630 56.36 15.82 17.68
CA PRO A 630 55.81 14.57 18.15
C PRO A 630 55.09 13.86 17.03
N VAL A 631 55.37 12.60 16.91
CA VAL A 631 54.77 11.57 16.10
C VAL A 631 53.27 11.79 15.92
N VAL A 632 52.82 11.95 14.68
CA VAL A 632 51.43 11.99 14.31
C VAL A 632 50.77 10.69 14.75
N LYS A 633 50.03 10.71 15.83
CA LYS A 633 49.07 9.66 16.17
C LYS A 633 47.95 9.71 15.15
N ASN A 634 47.73 8.59 14.49
CA ASN A 634 46.69 8.31 13.52
C ASN A 634 45.39 9.07 13.82
N ALA A 635 44.94 9.88 12.86
CA ALA A 635 43.62 10.50 12.91
C ALA A 635 42.56 9.41 13.02
N THR A 636 41.79 9.43 14.08
CA THR A 636 40.68 8.50 14.26
C THR A 636 39.70 8.63 13.09
N PRO A 637 39.30 7.54 12.46
CA PRO A 637 38.38 7.55 11.32
C PRO A 637 36.95 7.97 11.67
N TYR A 638 36.72 8.36 12.92
CA TYR A 638 35.43 8.71 13.46
C TYR A 638 35.43 10.15 13.98
N MET A 639 34.25 10.80 13.88
CA MET A 639 33.93 11.98 14.65
C MET A 639 33.03 11.58 15.83
N ILE A 640 33.04 12.36 16.92
CA ILE A 640 32.13 12.14 18.05
C ILE A 640 30.93 13.06 17.88
N TYR A 641 29.74 12.48 17.93
CA TYR A 641 28.47 13.19 17.92
C TYR A 641 27.72 12.96 19.24
N THR A 642 27.30 14.03 19.88
CA THR A 642 26.45 13.94 21.07
C THR A 642 24.98 13.94 20.65
N VAL A 643 24.28 12.86 20.93
CA VAL A 643 22.86 12.67 20.60
C VAL A 643 22.04 13.76 21.29
N GLN A 644 21.22 14.45 20.52
CA GLN A 644 20.29 15.48 21.02
C GLN A 644 18.91 14.85 21.30
N ALA A 645 18.09 15.54 22.08
CA ALA A 645 16.70 15.12 22.31
C ALA A 645 15.93 15.14 20.97
N GLY A 646 15.28 14.02 20.64
CA GLY A 646 14.57 13.86 19.37
C GLY A 646 15.40 13.26 18.23
N ASP A 647 16.72 13.06 18.41
CA ASP A 647 17.54 12.42 17.41
C ASP A 647 17.15 10.94 17.20
N THR A 648 17.26 10.53 15.95
CA THR A 648 17.21 9.13 15.54
C THR A 648 18.51 8.76 14.82
N LEU A 649 18.91 7.50 14.89
CA LEU A 649 20.09 7.06 14.12
C LEU A 649 19.94 7.34 12.62
N TRP A 650 18.72 7.30 12.10
CA TRP A 650 18.44 7.66 10.70
C TRP A 650 18.74 9.13 10.40
N ALA A 651 18.28 10.04 11.25
CA ALA A 651 18.54 11.48 11.10
C ALA A 651 20.04 11.78 11.19
N ILE A 652 20.74 11.14 12.14
CA ILE A 652 22.19 11.26 12.32
C ILE A 652 22.93 10.70 11.09
N ALA A 653 22.57 9.50 10.64
CA ALA A 653 23.17 8.85 9.46
C ALA A 653 23.03 9.73 8.20
N ARG A 654 21.84 10.29 7.96
CA ARG A 654 21.59 11.21 6.84
C ARG A 654 22.37 12.51 6.96
N LYS A 655 22.46 13.08 8.17
CA LYS A 655 23.20 14.33 8.44
C LYS A 655 24.69 14.20 8.12
N TYR A 656 25.27 13.04 8.38
CA TYR A 656 26.70 12.78 8.25
C TYR A 656 27.07 11.91 7.06
N ASN A 657 26.09 11.63 6.17
CA ASN A 657 26.25 10.84 4.95
C ASN A 657 26.93 9.47 5.18
N CYS A 658 26.45 8.75 6.18
CA CYS A 658 26.85 7.38 6.49
C CYS A 658 25.62 6.51 6.73
N SER A 659 25.78 5.19 6.76
CA SER A 659 24.67 4.28 7.03
C SER A 659 24.42 4.09 8.54
N ILE A 660 23.19 3.73 8.91
CA ILE A 660 22.85 3.35 10.29
C ILE A 660 23.74 2.17 10.74
N THR A 661 24.00 1.22 9.84
CA THR A 661 24.83 0.04 10.10
C THR A 661 26.26 0.44 10.47
N GLU A 662 26.85 1.43 9.79
CA GLU A 662 28.18 1.94 10.09
C GLU A 662 28.22 2.60 11.46
N ILE A 663 27.18 3.39 11.82
CA ILE A 663 27.09 3.99 13.17
C ILE A 663 26.94 2.91 14.23
N VAL A 664 26.09 1.93 14.03
CA VAL A 664 25.87 0.83 14.99
C VAL A 664 27.11 0.00 15.18
N THR A 665 27.81 -0.34 14.07
CA THR A 665 29.06 -1.09 14.11
C THR A 665 30.16 -0.33 14.86
N ALA A 666 30.27 0.97 14.62
CA ALA A 666 31.25 1.82 15.31
C ALA A 666 30.96 2.00 16.81
N ASN A 667 29.73 1.70 17.27
CA ASN A 667 29.24 1.87 18.63
C ASN A 667 28.59 0.59 19.18
N SER A 668 29.02 -0.57 18.75
CA SER A 668 28.45 -1.87 19.13
C SER A 668 28.56 -2.17 20.63
N ASP A 669 29.49 -1.51 21.32
CA ASP A 669 29.63 -1.53 22.78
C ASP A 669 28.47 -0.82 23.49
N ARG A 670 27.92 0.23 22.90
CA ARG A 670 26.86 1.09 23.47
C ARG A 670 25.47 0.88 22.87
N ILE A 671 25.39 0.73 21.56
CA ILE A 671 24.11 0.56 20.84
C ILE A 671 23.79 -0.93 20.75
N LYS A 672 23.02 -1.43 21.70
CA LYS A 672 22.48 -2.80 21.69
C LYS A 672 21.15 -2.90 20.92
N ASN A 673 20.45 -1.78 20.73
CA ASN A 673 19.21 -1.65 20.00
C ASN A 673 19.25 -0.37 19.15
N PRO A 674 19.29 -0.46 17.80
CA PRO A 674 19.37 0.69 16.91
C PRO A 674 18.20 1.69 17.04
N ASN A 675 17.06 1.23 17.54
CA ASN A 675 15.88 2.08 17.74
C ASN A 675 15.86 2.76 19.12
N ARG A 676 16.92 2.61 19.92
CA ARG A 676 17.04 3.21 21.25
C ARG A 676 18.41 3.88 21.41
N ILE A 677 18.45 5.16 21.05
CA ILE A 677 19.55 6.04 21.45
C ILE A 677 19.00 7.08 22.41
N HIS A 678 19.82 7.53 23.33
CA HIS A 678 19.42 8.49 24.35
C HIS A 678 20.18 9.79 24.18
N ALA A 679 19.49 10.91 24.40
CA ALA A 679 20.13 12.22 24.43
C ALA A 679 21.31 12.22 25.41
N GLY A 680 22.39 12.88 25.02
CA GLY A 680 23.65 12.88 25.77
C GLY A 680 24.61 11.74 25.44
N TRP A 681 24.20 10.72 24.70
CA TRP A 681 25.14 9.69 24.25
C TRP A 681 26.14 10.28 23.24
N GLN A 682 27.42 9.96 23.45
CA GLN A 682 28.46 10.27 22.48
C GLN A 682 28.63 9.06 21.56
N LEU A 683 28.32 9.26 20.29
CA LEU A 683 28.43 8.25 19.25
C LEU A 683 29.59 8.54 18.34
N LYS A 684 30.35 7.50 17.99
CA LYS A 684 31.37 7.52 16.94
C LYS A 684 30.68 7.49 15.60
N ILE A 685 30.77 8.56 14.83
CA ILE A 685 30.22 8.67 13.49
C ILE A 685 31.34 8.52 12.47
N PRO A 686 31.26 7.56 11.53
CA PRO A 686 32.25 7.40 10.45
C PRO A 686 32.36 8.67 9.61
N LYS A 687 33.55 9.10 9.27
CA LYS A 687 33.77 10.20 8.32
C LYS A 687 33.56 9.68 6.90
N SER A 688 32.73 10.35 6.13
CA SER A 688 32.47 10.00 4.71
C SER A 688 33.79 9.84 3.94
N GLY A 689 34.00 8.67 3.32
CA GLY A 689 35.21 8.34 2.57
C GLY A 689 36.30 7.58 3.35
N ALA A 690 36.14 7.31 4.62
CA ALA A 690 37.02 6.40 5.34
C ALA A 690 36.57 4.96 5.08
N THR A 691 37.31 4.27 4.18
CA THR A 691 37.20 2.82 4.06
C THR A 691 37.65 2.21 5.38
N ILE A 692 36.73 1.69 6.15
CA ILE A 692 37.04 0.93 7.36
C ILE A 692 37.60 -0.40 6.87
N THR A 693 38.93 -0.48 6.69
CA THR A 693 39.67 -1.73 6.58
C THR A 693 39.88 -2.30 7.99
N GLY A 694 38.78 -2.68 8.59
CA GLY A 694 38.70 -3.61 9.68
C GLY A 694 37.69 -4.60 9.22
N SER A 695 38.13 -5.79 8.78
CA SER A 695 37.26 -6.94 8.79
C SER A 695 36.50 -6.87 10.11
N ALA A 696 35.20 -6.64 10.05
CA ALA A 696 34.36 -7.20 11.07
C ALA A 696 34.86 -8.63 11.21
N PRO A 697 35.15 -9.13 12.40
CA PRO A 697 35.26 -10.56 12.51
C PRO A 697 33.99 -11.04 11.85
N ASP A 698 34.13 -11.85 10.80
CA ASP A 698 33.03 -12.66 10.32
C ASP A 698 32.34 -13.09 11.59
N ALA A 699 31.11 -12.62 11.78
CA ALA A 699 30.25 -13.23 12.75
C ALA A 699 30.20 -14.67 12.26
N VAL A 700 31.06 -15.49 12.84
CA VAL A 700 31.01 -16.92 12.70
C VAL A 700 29.58 -17.23 13.12
N LEU A 701 28.72 -17.37 12.14
CA LEU A 701 27.40 -17.94 12.34
C LEU A 701 27.72 -19.25 13.07
N PRO A 702 27.21 -19.47 14.28
CA PRO A 702 27.37 -20.78 14.91
C PRO A 702 26.82 -21.77 13.88
N GLU A 703 27.69 -22.61 13.39
CA GLU A 703 27.37 -23.69 12.45
C GLU A 703 26.38 -24.60 13.14
N ASN A 704 25.07 -24.35 13.04
CA ASN A 704 23.97 -25.29 13.37
C ASN A 704 22.64 -24.62 13.73
N LYS A 705 22.38 -23.34 13.36
CA LYS A 705 21.01 -22.83 13.46
C LYS A 705 20.26 -23.22 12.18
N LYS A 706 19.23 -24.06 12.30
CA LYS A 706 18.28 -24.33 11.22
C LYS A 706 17.50 -23.03 10.94
N ASN A 707 17.53 -22.57 9.69
CA ASN A 707 16.73 -21.43 9.26
C ASN A 707 15.27 -21.84 9.14
N GLY A 708 14.38 -21.20 9.90
CA GLY A 708 12.94 -21.30 9.73
C GLY A 708 12.43 -20.16 8.84
N THR A 709 11.18 -20.25 8.41
CA THR A 709 10.50 -19.18 7.69
C THR A 709 9.39 -18.57 8.54
N TYR A 710 9.16 -17.27 8.41
CA TYR A 710 8.10 -16.54 9.07
C TYR A 710 7.37 -15.64 8.06
N ILE A 711 6.05 -15.83 7.96
CA ILE A 711 5.22 -14.95 7.13
C ILE A 711 4.85 -13.71 7.98
N VAL A 712 5.28 -12.54 7.51
CA VAL A 712 5.00 -11.26 8.15
C VAL A 712 3.50 -11.01 8.21
N ARG A 713 2.99 -10.65 9.37
CA ARG A 713 1.59 -10.32 9.63
C ARG A 713 1.40 -8.82 9.76
N GLN A 714 0.18 -8.35 9.58
CA GLN A 714 -0.16 -6.96 9.78
C GLN A 714 0.21 -6.48 11.22
N GLY A 715 0.94 -5.36 11.30
CA GLY A 715 1.42 -4.81 12.57
C GLY A 715 2.71 -5.45 13.12
N ASP A 716 3.35 -6.34 12.34
CA ASP A 716 4.67 -6.85 12.67
C ASP A 716 5.76 -5.81 12.39
N THR A 717 6.82 -5.89 13.17
CA THR A 717 8.09 -5.22 12.92
C THR A 717 9.20 -6.24 13.03
N LEU A 718 10.33 -6.03 12.34
CA LEU A 718 11.48 -6.94 12.46
C LEU A 718 11.90 -7.14 13.92
N TRP A 719 11.73 -6.12 14.75
CA TRP A 719 12.02 -6.21 16.18
C TRP A 719 11.07 -7.15 16.93
N LYS A 720 9.75 -7.10 16.63
CA LYS A 720 8.77 -8.03 17.24
C LYS A 720 9.05 -9.47 16.83
N ILE A 721 9.40 -9.65 15.55
CA ILE A 721 9.75 -10.97 14.99
C ILE A 721 11.05 -11.48 15.62
N ALA A 722 12.10 -10.67 15.68
CA ALA A 722 13.39 -10.99 16.28
C ALA A 722 13.24 -11.42 17.75
N ARG A 723 12.46 -10.65 18.53
CA ARG A 723 12.16 -10.97 19.93
C ARG A 723 11.39 -12.27 20.08
N LYS A 724 10.43 -12.54 19.17
CA LYS A 724 9.62 -13.77 19.20
C LYS A 724 10.45 -15.02 18.97
N TYR A 725 11.49 -14.91 18.14
CA TYR A 725 12.35 -16.04 17.74
C TYR A 725 13.73 -15.99 18.40
N ASN A 726 13.89 -15.21 19.47
CA ASN A 726 15.11 -15.06 20.24
C ASN A 726 16.36 -14.82 19.39
N CYS A 727 16.22 -14.03 18.33
CA CYS A 727 17.30 -13.65 17.44
C CYS A 727 17.41 -12.12 17.31
N SER A 728 18.47 -11.63 16.70
CA SER A 728 18.63 -10.20 16.43
C SER A 728 17.99 -9.79 15.13
N VAL A 729 17.58 -8.51 15.02
CA VAL A 729 17.12 -7.92 13.76
C VAL A 729 18.21 -8.02 12.69
N ALA A 730 19.48 -7.88 13.07
CA ALA A 730 20.62 -7.99 12.15
C ALA A 730 20.75 -9.39 11.55
N GLU A 731 20.48 -10.45 12.31
CA GLU A 731 20.47 -11.83 11.79
C GLU A 731 19.33 -12.03 10.79
N ILE A 732 18.12 -11.53 11.08
CA ILE A 732 16.99 -11.60 10.12
C ILE A 732 17.33 -10.82 8.84
N VAL A 733 17.88 -9.61 8.94
CA VAL A 733 18.28 -8.80 7.78
C VAL A 733 19.37 -9.50 6.97
N SER A 734 20.36 -10.11 7.63
CA SER A 734 21.45 -10.80 6.95
C SER A 734 20.99 -12.00 6.12
N LEU A 735 19.98 -12.73 6.61
CA LEU A 735 19.38 -13.88 5.92
C LEU A 735 18.43 -13.49 4.79
N ASN A 736 17.97 -12.21 4.76
CA ASN A 736 16.96 -11.73 3.81
C ASN A 736 17.43 -10.50 3.01
N ARG A 737 18.73 -10.36 2.75
CA ARG A 737 19.33 -9.16 2.10
C ARG A 737 18.72 -8.80 0.76
N GLU A 738 18.26 -9.79 0.01
CA GLU A 738 17.63 -9.57 -1.30
C GLU A 738 16.22 -9.00 -1.16
N LEU A 739 15.51 -9.38 -0.10
CA LEU A 739 14.14 -8.96 0.18
C LEU A 739 14.11 -7.68 1.04
N LEU A 740 14.98 -7.58 2.03
CA LEU A 740 15.07 -6.48 2.98
C LEU A 740 16.12 -5.45 2.55
N ARG A 741 15.80 -4.69 1.50
CA ARG A 741 16.64 -3.55 1.07
C ARG A 741 16.58 -2.38 2.05
N ASP A 742 15.47 -2.24 2.76
CA ASP A 742 15.26 -1.31 3.88
C ASP A 742 14.71 -2.09 5.08
N PRO A 743 15.49 -2.26 6.16
CA PRO A 743 15.06 -2.97 7.36
C PRO A 743 13.89 -2.32 8.11
N ALA A 744 13.58 -1.06 7.83
CA ALA A 744 12.43 -0.38 8.42
C ALA A 744 11.10 -0.74 7.74
N LEU A 745 11.16 -1.34 6.54
CA LEU A 745 9.99 -1.64 5.73
C LEU A 745 9.85 -3.16 5.55
N ILE A 746 8.90 -3.74 6.27
CA ILE A 746 8.43 -5.11 6.04
C ILE A 746 6.93 -5.10 5.77
N TYR A 747 6.50 -5.91 4.83
CA TYR A 747 5.10 -5.95 4.41
C TYR A 747 4.44 -7.27 4.80
N SER A 748 3.17 -7.19 5.19
CA SER A 748 2.37 -8.37 5.48
C SER A 748 2.34 -9.31 4.26
N GLY A 749 2.54 -10.61 4.51
CA GLY A 749 2.65 -11.62 3.47
C GLY A 749 4.10 -11.93 3.03
N TRP A 750 5.09 -11.14 3.42
CA TRP A 750 6.48 -11.47 3.12
C TRP A 750 6.93 -12.68 3.93
N GLU A 751 7.65 -13.58 3.28
CA GLU A 751 8.26 -14.74 3.90
C GLU A 751 9.73 -14.41 4.25
N LEU A 752 10.01 -14.28 5.54
CA LEU A 752 11.34 -13.99 6.05
C LEU A 752 12.01 -15.27 6.56
N LYS A 753 13.25 -15.47 6.18
CA LYS A 753 14.13 -16.48 6.78
C LYS A 753 14.52 -16.02 8.18
N ILE A 754 14.22 -16.83 9.18
CA ILE A 754 14.47 -16.54 10.60
C ILE A 754 15.46 -17.55 11.14
N PRO A 755 16.51 -17.14 11.87
CA PRO A 755 17.35 -18.07 12.61
C PRO A 755 16.48 -18.79 13.65
N GLN A 756 16.60 -20.13 13.75
CA GLN A 756 15.99 -20.92 14.82
C GLN A 756 17.10 -21.55 15.66
N ASP A 757 16.87 -21.62 16.97
CA ASP A 757 17.77 -22.27 17.92
C ASP A 757 17.88 -23.78 17.66
#